data_aff3f2ed15ae3a6582434d7052d634c9
#
_entry.id   aff3f2ed15ae3a6582434d7052d634c9
#
_cell.length_a   1.000
_cell.length_b   1.000
_cell.length_c   1.000
_cell.angle_alpha   90.00
_cell.angle_beta   90.00
_cell.angle_gamma   90.00
#
_symmetry.space_group_name_H-M   'P 1'
#
loop_
_entity.id
_entity.type
_entity.pdbx_description
1 polymer ?
#
loop_
_entity_poly.entity_id
_entity_poly.type
_entity_poly.pdbx_seq_one_letter_code
_entity_poly.pdbx_strand_id
1 'polypeptide(L)'
;MKRTVSIISIFLLCFSLSAQDSLSIKSQIDALQKQYDVNFVYDPGIIQGIDSKEITLSGKNIKKDLSAVFSGTGIDWELRKNFVVLSKEYEQELSSNIDTLEAARITTDKLRRTNRTQTGLNHLDASKLLSGYAVMSTPDIVKVLQTMPGVASGSELMSGLYVHGGTGSDNLYLLDGVPLYQVSHLAGLFSSFNSDIVESVDFYKSGFPARYGGRLSSVVDVNTKAGDFNEYHGSFSIGLIDGRFNIGGPIVKGKTSFNLSLRRSWLDVVTVPTFAIINAVNRKYGEKTWFGYSLWDVNGSITHKFSEDNVLRLNLYNGQDRMKLSNKSLPTDDDPSTDISSVKVNWGNSLASLDWNWRFDDKMSMRSMLYYTRYNGKMAYGYEDRSNDTKVFSGDKEESGNISRVQDIGLKTDFWWMPAEKHLVRFGASVQPHFYRAERYAEYSRYVDGNEIPDSTASNGAKYYGTEFSSYIEDEMKLTGWMSLNAGLRYSAYQTGRKVYHSLEPRAALTFSVHPSVDIRASYSEMSQFNHQVSSVYMDLPTNLWMPSTESVRPMRSRQVAAGVYARLPENMSLSVEGYWKTMSGLIEYVGKSTLFPPIDSWESQFTSGKGRTWGVEIQYQWVTAVDNLDFSYTLSWSQRNFEKIWNGWYADRFDNRHKINVSYTRKFTKRFDAYIAWCWHSGNRMTVADYMVDTRHVFTMGDKPVKVEMEGFAVSEIPFYTRPNNVKIPDYHRMDLGCNWHRVTKRGNESIWNLSIYNVYCRMNPFYAVVGRNGMYSSEIKARAYGLVPIIPSFSYTLKF
;
A
#
# COMPACT_ATOMS: atom_id res chain seq x y z
N MET A 1 43.35 4.67 0.53
CA MET A 1 42.95 5.36 1.77
C MET A 1 43.19 6.87 1.76
N LYS A 2 43.08 7.60 0.65
CA LYS A 2 43.28 9.06 0.56
C LYS A 2 42.15 9.81 -0.22
N ARG A 3 41.02 9.15 -0.51
CA ARG A 3 39.88 9.76 -1.22
C ARG A 3 38.57 9.78 -0.43
N THR A 4 38.52 9.27 0.80
CA THR A 4 37.33 9.19 1.64
C THR A 4 37.24 10.32 2.67
N VAL A 5 38.29 11.16 2.80
CA VAL A 5 38.32 12.26 3.79
C VAL A 5 37.77 13.57 3.20
N SER A 6 37.72 13.72 1.87
CA SER A 6 37.29 14.98 1.24
C SER A 6 35.77 15.20 1.20
N ILE A 7 34.92 14.18 1.43
CA ILE A 7 33.45 14.32 1.39
C ILE A 7 32.91 14.74 2.76
N ILE A 8 33.58 14.37 3.84
CA ILE A 8 33.17 14.78 5.20
C ILE A 8 33.54 16.25 5.49
N SER A 9 34.59 16.77 4.83
CA SER A 9 35.01 18.17 5.02
C SER A 9 34.10 19.19 4.30
N ILE A 10 33.32 18.78 3.31
CA ILE A 10 32.36 19.66 2.61
C ILE A 10 31.07 19.83 3.42
N PHE A 11 30.73 18.87 4.30
CA PHE A 11 29.56 18.98 5.18
C PHE A 11 29.80 19.82 6.44
N LEU A 12 31.05 20.07 6.81
CA LEU A 12 31.41 20.88 8.00
C LEU A 12 31.72 22.35 7.70
N LEU A 13 31.76 22.75 6.42
CA LEU A 13 32.09 24.12 6.01
C LEU A 13 30.88 25.02 5.73
N CYS A 14 29.63 24.52 5.93
CA CYS A 14 28.42 25.34 5.80
C CYS A 14 27.86 25.87 7.14
N PHE A 15 28.59 25.74 8.24
CA PHE A 15 28.12 26.17 9.57
C PHE A 15 28.91 27.34 10.18
N SER A 16 29.44 28.22 9.36
CA SER A 16 30.02 29.46 9.90
C SER A 16 29.67 30.64 9.01
N LEU A 17 28.52 31.26 9.23
CA LEU A 17 28.24 32.62 8.81
C LEU A 17 27.16 33.27 9.69
N SER A 18 27.62 34.22 10.48
CA SER A 18 26.90 35.41 10.98
C SER A 18 25.81 35.20 12.02
N ALA A 19 26.19 35.39 13.28
CA ALA A 19 25.29 36.03 14.23
C ALA A 19 25.10 37.50 13.78
N GLN A 20 23.99 37.80 13.13
CA GLN A 20 23.45 39.14 12.97
C GLN A 20 22.41 39.32 14.08
N ASP A 21 22.46 40.39 14.81
CA ASP A 21 21.51 40.76 15.87
C ASP A 21 20.08 40.71 15.31
N SER A 22 19.29 39.73 15.75
CA SER A 22 17.91 39.58 15.33
C SER A 22 17.02 40.39 16.26
N LEU A 23 16.40 41.44 15.74
CA LEU A 23 15.35 42.17 16.44
C LEU A 23 14.07 41.31 16.47
N SER A 24 13.44 41.21 17.62
CA SER A 24 12.15 40.51 17.78
C SER A 24 11.10 41.17 16.88
N ILE A 25 10.30 40.35 16.17
CA ILE A 25 9.20 40.82 15.30
C ILE A 25 8.23 41.73 16.08
N LYS A 26 8.10 41.56 17.37
CA LYS A 26 7.28 42.38 18.26
C LYS A 26 7.77 43.84 18.29
N SER A 27 9.07 44.12 18.29
CA SER A 27 9.61 45.48 18.26
C SER A 27 9.33 46.18 16.95
N GLN A 28 9.25 45.46 15.85
CA GLN A 28 8.88 46.01 14.56
C GLN A 28 7.37 46.26 14.44
N ILE A 29 6.53 45.44 15.03
CA ILE A 29 5.09 45.68 15.18
C ILE A 29 4.85 46.95 15.97
N ASP A 30 5.53 47.14 17.12
CA ASP A 30 5.42 48.35 17.94
C ASP A 30 5.88 49.61 17.21
N ALA A 31 6.92 49.48 16.37
CA ALA A 31 7.37 50.58 15.50
C ALA A 31 6.34 50.96 14.41
N LEU A 32 5.72 49.96 13.77
CA LEU A 32 4.64 50.18 12.76
C LEU A 32 3.40 50.79 13.40
N GLN A 33 2.99 50.36 14.61
CA GLN A 33 1.89 50.97 15.36
C GLN A 33 2.11 52.45 15.63
N LYS A 34 3.31 52.79 16.08
CA LYS A 34 3.66 54.18 16.40
C LYS A 34 3.79 55.08 15.16
N GLN A 35 4.29 54.53 14.05
CA GLN A 35 4.55 55.29 12.83
C GLN A 35 3.31 55.57 11.99
N TYR A 36 2.34 54.62 11.96
CA TYR A 36 1.16 54.72 11.11
C TYR A 36 -0.16 54.87 11.89
N ASP A 37 -0.11 55.01 13.20
CA ASP A 37 -1.29 55.11 14.10
C ASP A 37 -2.33 54.00 13.84
N VAL A 38 -1.86 52.75 13.77
CA VAL A 38 -2.66 51.56 13.53
C VAL A 38 -2.58 50.61 14.73
N ASN A 39 -3.63 49.84 14.98
CA ASN A 39 -3.65 48.81 16.01
C ASN A 39 -3.50 47.42 15.40
N PHE A 40 -2.63 46.60 15.97
CA PHE A 40 -2.48 45.22 15.57
C PHE A 40 -3.38 44.29 16.42
N VAL A 41 -4.07 43.39 15.74
CA VAL A 41 -4.93 42.35 16.33
C VAL A 41 -4.36 40.99 15.94
N TYR A 42 -3.84 40.26 16.90
CA TYR A 42 -3.23 38.93 16.69
C TYR A 42 -3.22 38.11 17.97
N ASP A 43 -3.15 36.78 17.83
CA ASP A 43 -2.85 35.86 18.92
C ASP A 43 -1.34 35.98 19.26
N PRO A 44 -0.97 36.23 20.53
CA PRO A 44 0.45 36.32 20.94
C PRO A 44 1.30 35.09 20.53
N GLY A 45 0.69 33.92 20.37
CA GLY A 45 1.36 32.71 19.89
C GLY A 45 1.83 32.78 18.43
N ILE A 46 1.24 33.64 17.61
CA ILE A 46 1.61 33.78 16.18
C ILE A 46 3.00 34.41 16.01
N ILE A 47 3.38 35.34 16.87
CA ILE A 47 4.66 36.06 16.79
C ILE A 47 5.74 35.46 17.72
N GLN A 48 5.41 34.47 18.53
CA GLN A 48 6.34 33.90 19.50
C GLN A 48 7.41 33.04 18.82
N GLY A 49 8.68 33.42 19.02
CA GLY A 49 9.83 32.69 18.46
C GLY A 49 10.10 33.00 16.99
N ILE A 50 9.53 34.07 16.46
CA ILE A 50 9.82 34.54 15.09
C ILE A 50 10.81 35.72 15.19
N ASP A 51 12.00 35.51 14.62
CA ASP A 51 13.01 36.51 14.43
C ASP A 51 12.81 37.21 13.09
N SER A 52 12.87 38.50 13.04
CA SER A 52 12.78 39.25 11.79
C SER A 52 14.08 40.02 11.52
N LYS A 53 14.38 40.23 10.23
CA LYS A 53 15.49 41.10 9.84
C LYS A 53 15.16 42.54 10.19
N GLU A 54 16.16 43.30 10.60
CA GLU A 54 16.01 44.74 10.83
C GLU A 54 15.63 45.45 9.49
N ILE A 55 14.43 46.02 9.44
CA ILE A 55 13.90 46.67 8.24
C ILE A 55 13.68 48.13 8.57
N THR A 56 14.30 49.00 7.79
CA THR A 56 14.06 50.44 7.87
C THR A 56 12.70 50.78 7.24
N LEU A 57 11.74 51.17 8.08
CA LEU A 57 10.40 51.53 7.63
C LEU A 57 10.43 52.78 6.77
N SER A 58 9.75 52.77 5.64
CA SER A 58 9.73 53.87 4.68
C SER A 58 8.92 55.07 5.19
N GLY A 59 7.93 54.85 6.06
CA GLY A 59 7.02 55.85 6.58
C GLY A 59 6.07 56.47 5.54
N LYS A 60 6.10 56.01 4.30
CA LYS A 60 5.30 56.56 3.19
C LYS A 60 4.17 55.65 2.72
N ASN A 61 4.27 54.35 2.97
CA ASN A 61 3.28 53.39 2.50
C ASN A 61 3.19 52.22 3.43
N ILE A 62 2.14 52.16 4.27
CA ILE A 62 1.93 51.14 5.26
C ILE A 62 1.88 49.72 4.67
N LYS A 63 1.25 49.54 3.48
CA LYS A 63 1.17 48.21 2.85
C LYS A 63 2.53 47.69 2.42
N LYS A 64 3.41 48.55 1.96
CA LYS A 64 4.77 48.23 1.55
C LYS A 64 5.62 47.82 2.77
N ASP A 65 5.49 48.60 3.85
CA ASP A 65 6.24 48.33 5.09
C ASP A 65 5.73 47.09 5.81
N LEU A 66 4.40 46.84 5.82
CA LEU A 66 3.83 45.57 6.32
C LEU A 66 4.33 44.36 5.51
N SER A 67 4.31 44.46 4.17
CA SER A 67 4.83 43.40 3.32
C SER A 67 6.32 43.12 3.53
N ALA A 68 7.11 44.17 3.82
CA ALA A 68 8.54 44.03 4.08
C ALA A 68 8.79 43.35 5.44
N VAL A 69 8.10 43.79 6.51
CA VAL A 69 8.26 43.27 7.88
C VAL A 69 7.80 41.79 7.98
N PHE A 70 6.70 41.42 7.33
CA PHE A 70 6.16 40.07 7.40
C PHE A 70 6.62 39.14 6.28
N SER A 71 7.43 39.60 5.32
CA SER A 71 7.99 38.79 4.26
C SER A 71 8.91 37.69 4.80
N GLY A 72 8.56 36.43 4.52
CA GLY A 72 9.34 35.28 4.96
C GLY A 72 9.13 34.84 6.41
N THR A 73 8.19 35.47 7.12
CA THR A 73 7.86 35.11 8.53
C THR A 73 6.75 34.06 8.63
N GLY A 74 6.05 33.74 7.52
CA GLY A 74 4.86 32.86 7.55
C GLY A 74 3.64 33.52 8.20
N ILE A 75 3.68 34.87 8.40
CA ILE A 75 2.56 35.67 8.91
C ILE A 75 1.95 36.42 7.73
N ASP A 76 0.66 36.24 7.51
CA ASP A 76 -0.13 37.07 6.59
C ASP A 76 -0.78 38.24 7.36
N TRP A 77 -1.07 39.32 6.65
CA TRP A 77 -1.64 40.51 7.24
C TRP A 77 -2.77 41.09 6.40
N GLU A 78 -3.80 41.58 7.05
CA GLU A 78 -4.92 42.29 6.44
C GLU A 78 -5.13 43.63 7.11
N LEU A 79 -5.11 44.73 6.30
CA LEU A 79 -5.37 46.07 6.79
C LEU A 79 -6.87 46.39 6.66
N ARG A 80 -7.54 46.55 7.79
CA ARG A 80 -8.97 46.92 7.90
C ARG A 80 -9.10 48.28 8.62
N LYS A 81 -9.28 49.36 7.87
CA LYS A 81 -9.28 50.75 8.39
C LYS A 81 -8.01 51.02 9.21
N ASN A 82 -8.13 51.17 10.53
CA ASN A 82 -7.02 51.44 11.46
C ASN A 82 -6.53 50.18 12.19
N PHE A 83 -6.93 48.97 11.74
CA PHE A 83 -6.50 47.71 12.34
C PHE A 83 -5.72 46.87 11.33
N VAL A 84 -4.60 46.32 11.78
CA VAL A 84 -3.85 45.29 11.04
C VAL A 84 -4.10 43.95 11.74
N VAL A 85 -4.78 43.03 11.07
CA VAL A 85 -5.01 41.69 11.58
C VAL A 85 -3.92 40.79 11.06
N LEU A 86 -3.19 40.11 11.99
CA LEU A 86 -2.18 39.12 11.63
C LEU A 86 -2.75 37.72 11.76
N SER A 87 -2.48 36.85 10.76
CA SER A 87 -2.81 35.42 10.77
C SER A 87 -1.63 34.61 10.24
N LYS A 88 -1.53 33.34 10.59
CA LYS A 88 -0.55 32.46 9.95
C LYS A 88 -1.03 32.16 8.53
N GLU A 89 -0.14 32.32 7.56
CA GLU A 89 -0.39 32.07 6.13
C GLU A 89 -1.00 30.67 5.83
N TYR A 90 -0.91 29.75 6.80
CA TYR A 90 -1.39 28.37 6.69
C TYR A 90 -2.83 28.15 7.21
N GLU A 91 -3.42 29.08 7.94
CA GLU A 91 -4.76 28.92 8.53
C GLU A 91 -5.88 29.49 7.69
N GLN A 92 -5.63 30.40 6.75
CA GLN A 92 -6.67 31.06 5.97
C GLN A 92 -7.28 30.21 4.85
N GLU A 93 -6.57 29.25 4.26
CA GLU A 93 -7.13 28.34 3.25
C GLU A 93 -7.92 27.17 3.87
N LEU A 94 -7.74 26.88 5.15
CA LEU A 94 -8.43 25.80 5.89
C LEU A 94 -9.61 26.29 6.76
N SER A 95 -9.66 27.55 7.13
CA SER A 95 -10.64 28.06 8.11
C SER A 95 -11.99 28.47 7.54
N SER A 96 -12.15 28.58 6.23
CA SER A 96 -13.43 29.03 5.66
C SER A 96 -14.49 27.93 5.52
N ASN A 97 -14.17 26.66 5.77
CA ASN A 97 -15.08 25.52 5.57
C ASN A 97 -15.16 24.49 6.72
N ILE A 98 -14.68 24.80 7.94
CA ILE A 98 -14.47 23.77 8.98
C ILE A 98 -15.28 23.99 10.26
N ASP A 99 -16.04 25.04 10.43
CA ASP A 99 -16.56 25.49 11.75
C ASP A 99 -17.67 24.65 12.38
N THR A 100 -18.22 23.61 11.75
CA THR A 100 -19.31 22.84 12.39
C THR A 100 -19.05 21.33 12.53
N LEU A 101 -18.07 20.79 11.83
CA LEU A 101 -17.62 19.39 12.00
C LEU A 101 -16.56 19.22 13.08
N GLU A 102 -15.91 20.32 13.48
CA GLU A 102 -14.76 20.28 14.40
C GLU A 102 -15.13 19.89 15.84
N ALA A 103 -16.25 20.26 16.39
CA ALA A 103 -16.54 19.97 17.79
C ALA A 103 -16.76 18.48 18.07
N ALA A 104 -17.54 17.77 17.28
CA ALA A 104 -17.71 16.31 17.41
C ALA A 104 -16.49 15.53 16.91
N ARG A 105 -15.79 16.06 15.90
CA ARG A 105 -14.56 15.52 15.35
C ARG A 105 -13.36 15.78 16.24
N ILE A 106 -13.23 16.98 16.83
CA ILE A 106 -12.16 17.35 17.76
C ILE A 106 -12.20 16.47 19.02
N THR A 107 -13.36 16.07 19.53
CA THR A 107 -13.43 15.17 20.69
C THR A 107 -13.08 13.74 20.28
N THR A 108 -13.61 13.25 19.17
CA THR A 108 -13.26 11.92 18.64
C THR A 108 -11.82 11.89 18.09
N ASP A 109 -11.33 12.95 17.48
CA ASP A 109 -9.95 13.07 17.02
C ASP A 109 -8.97 13.38 18.16
N LYS A 110 -9.35 14.12 19.19
CA LYS A 110 -8.58 14.18 20.43
C LYS A 110 -8.48 12.81 21.07
N LEU A 111 -9.57 12.05 21.11
CA LEU A 111 -9.58 10.65 21.56
C LEU A 111 -8.80 9.72 20.60
N ARG A 112 -8.72 10.02 19.30
CA ARG A 112 -7.91 9.29 18.31
C ARG A 112 -6.44 9.74 18.26
N ARG A 113 -6.14 11.03 18.51
CA ARG A 113 -4.78 11.60 18.44
C ARG A 113 -3.87 11.24 19.62
N THR A 114 -4.38 10.54 20.62
CA THR A 114 -3.60 10.10 21.78
C THR A 114 -2.70 8.89 21.53
N ASN A 115 -2.66 8.31 20.33
CA ASN A 115 -1.75 7.21 19.99
C ASN A 115 -0.26 7.63 19.87
N ARG A 116 0.20 8.57 20.68
CA ARG A 116 1.61 8.99 20.72
C ARG A 116 2.53 7.99 21.41
N THR A 117 1.98 6.98 22.07
CA THR A 117 2.76 5.94 22.75
C THR A 117 3.23 4.83 21.81
N GLN A 118 2.64 4.71 20.63
CA GLN A 118 2.95 3.64 19.69
C GLN A 118 4.29 3.84 18.98
N THR A 119 5.12 2.78 18.93
CA THR A 119 6.28 2.72 18.02
C THR A 119 5.81 2.39 16.60
N GLY A 120 6.53 2.84 15.58
CA GLY A 120 6.28 2.47 14.20
C GLY A 120 4.94 2.93 13.63
N LEU A 121 4.25 3.89 14.27
CA LEU A 121 3.06 4.52 13.71
C LEU A 121 3.43 5.67 12.77
N ASN A 122 2.94 5.61 11.54
CA ASN A 122 2.98 6.70 10.57
C ASN A 122 1.56 7.14 10.25
N HIS A 123 1.24 8.38 10.57
CA HIS A 123 -0.03 9.01 10.21
C HIS A 123 0.18 9.89 8.98
N LEU A 124 -0.65 9.69 7.95
CA LEU A 124 -0.62 10.42 6.69
C LEU A 124 -1.97 11.07 6.44
N ASP A 125 -1.99 12.39 6.43
CA ASP A 125 -3.16 13.16 6.02
C ASP A 125 -3.28 13.20 4.48
N ALA A 126 -4.48 13.45 3.97
CA ALA A 126 -4.75 13.58 2.54
C ALA A 126 -3.83 14.59 1.83
N SER A 127 -3.48 15.70 2.50
CA SER A 127 -2.58 16.71 1.94
C SER A 127 -1.19 16.16 1.66
N LYS A 128 -0.62 15.33 2.55
CA LYS A 128 0.67 14.66 2.36
C LYS A 128 0.61 13.61 1.26
N LEU A 129 -0.52 12.90 1.14
CA LEU A 129 -0.71 11.88 0.10
C LEU A 129 -0.82 12.48 -1.29
N LEU A 130 -1.47 13.64 -1.42
CA LEU A 130 -1.75 14.28 -2.71
C LEU A 130 -0.66 15.24 -3.17
N SER A 131 0.12 15.82 -2.25
CA SER A 131 1.19 16.80 -2.56
C SER A 131 2.56 16.18 -2.81
N GLY A 132 2.68 14.87 -2.66
CA GLY A 132 3.94 14.15 -2.75
C GLY A 132 4.15 13.45 -4.09
N TYR A 133 4.94 12.41 -4.03
CA TYR A 133 5.28 11.55 -5.14
C TYR A 133 4.03 10.87 -5.75
N ALA A 134 3.87 11.01 -7.05
CA ALA A 134 2.82 10.37 -7.84
C ALA A 134 3.42 9.37 -8.83
N VAL A 135 2.91 8.14 -8.83
CA VAL A 135 3.30 7.12 -9.80
C VAL A 135 2.55 7.35 -11.10
N MET A 136 3.29 7.63 -12.19
CA MET A 136 2.69 7.88 -13.51
C MET A 136 1.56 8.94 -13.44
N SER A 137 1.82 10.04 -12.74
CA SER A 137 0.89 11.16 -12.53
C SER A 137 -0.35 10.82 -11.68
N THR A 138 -0.37 9.68 -11.01
CA THR A 138 -1.47 9.25 -10.11
C THR A 138 -0.94 9.04 -8.69
N PRO A 139 -1.41 9.78 -7.67
CA PRO A 139 -1.07 9.53 -6.28
C PRO A 139 -1.57 8.15 -5.84
N ASP A 140 -0.71 7.37 -5.16
CA ASP A 140 -1.04 6.02 -4.70
C ASP A 140 -0.56 5.77 -3.27
N ILE A 141 -1.50 5.34 -2.40
CA ILE A 141 -1.25 5.16 -0.97
C ILE A 141 -0.23 4.06 -0.72
N VAL A 142 -0.39 2.89 -1.33
CA VAL A 142 0.50 1.75 -1.10
C VAL A 142 1.92 2.08 -1.59
N LYS A 143 2.05 2.83 -2.69
CA LYS A 143 3.36 3.30 -3.18
C LYS A 143 4.03 4.28 -2.22
N VAL A 144 3.27 5.18 -1.60
CA VAL A 144 3.80 6.04 -0.52
C VAL A 144 4.24 5.21 0.67
N LEU A 145 3.44 4.23 1.12
CA LEU A 145 3.82 3.34 2.21
C LEU A 145 5.06 2.49 1.89
N GLN A 146 5.26 2.10 0.62
CA GLN A 146 6.46 1.40 0.18
C GLN A 146 7.74 2.23 0.29
N THR A 147 7.67 3.57 0.36
CA THR A 147 8.86 4.42 0.58
C THR A 147 9.25 4.53 2.05
N MET A 148 8.41 4.08 2.97
CA MET A 148 8.67 4.18 4.40
C MET A 148 9.75 3.19 4.87
N PRO A 149 10.47 3.51 5.95
CA PRO A 149 11.44 2.58 6.52
C PRO A 149 10.74 1.34 7.09
N GLY A 150 11.42 0.18 7.06
CA GLY A 150 10.88 -1.11 7.53
C GLY A 150 9.97 -1.84 6.55
N VAL A 151 9.71 -1.25 5.41
CA VAL A 151 8.94 -1.86 4.32
C VAL A 151 9.91 -2.35 3.25
N ALA A 152 10.08 -3.66 3.09
CA ALA A 152 10.83 -4.22 1.99
C ALA A 152 10.02 -4.08 0.68
N SER A 153 10.73 -4.00 -0.43
CA SER A 153 10.11 -3.88 -1.75
C SER A 153 10.22 -5.17 -2.53
N GLY A 154 9.14 -5.56 -3.18
CA GLY A 154 9.18 -6.54 -4.24
C GLY A 154 9.78 -5.95 -5.53
N SER A 155 9.59 -6.64 -6.64
CA SER A 155 9.82 -6.09 -7.97
C SER A 155 8.68 -5.14 -8.38
N GLU A 156 8.80 -4.46 -9.53
CA GLU A 156 7.88 -3.41 -9.96
C GLU A 156 6.40 -3.84 -10.07
N LEU A 157 6.15 -5.10 -10.41
CA LEU A 157 4.80 -5.68 -10.47
C LEU A 157 4.44 -6.54 -9.25
N MET A 158 5.19 -6.44 -8.17
CA MET A 158 4.90 -7.09 -6.89
C MET A 158 4.68 -6.01 -5.84
N SER A 159 3.44 -5.60 -5.67
CA SER A 159 3.08 -4.45 -4.86
C SER A 159 2.68 -4.77 -3.44
N GLY A 160 2.92 -5.95 -2.98
CA GLY A 160 2.73 -6.26 -1.56
C GLY A 160 3.54 -5.29 -0.68
N LEU A 161 3.02 -4.97 0.49
CA LEU A 161 3.82 -4.42 1.57
C LEU A 161 4.48 -5.58 2.30
N TYR A 162 5.80 -5.61 2.31
CA TYR A 162 6.57 -6.64 3.03
C TYR A 162 7.17 -5.99 4.26
N VAL A 163 6.37 -5.93 5.34
CA VAL A 163 6.73 -5.20 6.55
C VAL A 163 7.36 -6.13 7.57
N HIS A 164 8.54 -5.80 8.08
CA HIS A 164 9.25 -6.58 9.10
C HIS A 164 9.24 -8.09 8.80
N GLY A 165 9.61 -8.45 7.55
CA GLY A 165 9.69 -9.83 7.09
C GLY A 165 8.36 -10.57 6.96
N GLY A 166 7.22 -9.90 7.02
CA GLY A 166 5.93 -10.47 6.64
C GLY A 166 5.72 -10.47 5.14
N THR A 167 4.78 -11.27 4.67
CA THR A 167 4.32 -11.29 3.28
C THR A 167 3.21 -10.27 3.04
N GLY A 168 2.81 -10.05 1.80
CA GLY A 168 1.71 -9.13 1.47
C GLY A 168 0.39 -9.50 2.18
N SER A 169 0.12 -10.79 2.37
CA SER A 169 -1.07 -11.32 3.03
C SER A 169 -1.03 -11.25 4.58
N ASP A 170 0.13 -10.95 5.15
CA ASP A 170 0.28 -10.83 6.61
C ASP A 170 -0.07 -9.42 7.11
N ASN A 171 -0.44 -8.50 6.24
CA ASN A 171 -0.86 -7.15 6.58
C ASN A 171 -2.39 -7.05 6.66
N LEU A 172 -2.87 -6.28 7.62
CA LEU A 172 -4.28 -5.92 7.74
C LEU A 172 -4.54 -4.62 6.99
N TYR A 173 -5.26 -4.72 5.89
CA TYR A 173 -5.73 -3.55 5.15
C TYR A 173 -7.18 -3.28 5.52
N LEU A 174 -7.46 -2.07 5.96
CA LEU A 174 -8.80 -1.63 6.35
C LEU A 174 -9.21 -0.43 5.48
N LEU A 175 -10.45 -0.46 5.01
CA LEU A 175 -11.13 0.70 4.42
C LEU A 175 -12.30 1.06 5.32
N ASP A 176 -12.23 2.22 5.98
CA ASP A 176 -13.18 2.68 7.01
C ASP A 176 -13.39 1.65 8.15
N GLY A 177 -12.34 0.84 8.46
CA GLY A 177 -12.36 -0.18 9.50
C GLY A 177 -12.81 -1.57 9.04
N VAL A 178 -13.17 -1.76 7.75
CA VAL A 178 -13.56 -3.06 7.15
C VAL A 178 -12.37 -3.72 6.45
N PRO A 179 -12.09 -5.01 6.69
CA PRO A 179 -10.98 -5.71 6.06
C PRO A 179 -11.14 -5.85 4.55
N LEU A 180 -10.04 -5.61 3.82
CA LEU A 180 -9.86 -5.93 2.40
C LEU A 180 -8.76 -6.99 2.24
N TYR A 181 -8.95 -7.92 1.29
CA TYR A 181 -8.02 -9.04 1.10
C TYR A 181 -6.89 -8.73 0.11
N GLN A 182 -7.22 -8.33 -1.10
CA GLN A 182 -6.24 -8.00 -2.14
C GLN A 182 -6.41 -6.52 -2.53
N VAL A 183 -5.44 -5.71 -2.14
CA VAL A 183 -5.52 -4.25 -2.30
C VAL A 183 -4.70 -3.74 -3.49
N SER A 184 -4.41 -4.60 -4.45
CA SER A 184 -3.58 -4.24 -5.60
C SER A 184 -4.33 -4.33 -6.92
N HIS A 185 -4.13 -3.34 -7.75
CA HIS A 185 -4.51 -3.31 -9.16
C HIS A 185 -3.28 -3.46 -10.05
N LEU A 186 -3.47 -3.98 -11.29
CA LEU A 186 -2.43 -4.19 -12.30
C LEU A 186 -1.20 -4.90 -11.71
N ALA A 187 -1.44 -6.08 -11.09
CA ALA A 187 -0.42 -6.87 -10.43
C ALA A 187 0.45 -6.03 -9.46
N GLY A 188 -0.12 -4.92 -8.96
CA GLY A 188 0.50 -4.13 -7.93
C GLY A 188 1.12 -2.83 -8.34
N LEU A 189 0.89 -2.38 -9.51
CA LEU A 189 1.34 -1.05 -9.92
C LEU A 189 0.52 0.05 -9.23
N PHE A 190 -0.76 -0.20 -8.93
CA PHE A 190 -1.66 0.70 -8.21
C PHE A 190 -2.38 -0.01 -7.07
N SER A 191 -2.83 0.76 -6.10
CA SER A 191 -3.66 0.25 -5.00
C SER A 191 -5.16 0.40 -5.28
N SER A 192 -5.95 -0.41 -4.57
CA SER A 192 -7.42 -0.33 -4.58
C SER A 192 -7.96 0.91 -3.83
N PHE A 193 -7.08 1.69 -3.20
CA PHE A 193 -7.47 2.90 -2.50
C PHE A 193 -7.44 4.10 -3.43
N ASN A 194 -8.60 4.68 -3.73
CA ASN A 194 -8.66 5.91 -4.50
C ASN A 194 -8.23 7.10 -3.62
N SER A 195 -7.08 7.69 -3.92
CA SER A 195 -6.49 8.79 -3.14
C SER A 195 -7.36 10.04 -3.03
N ASP A 196 -8.28 10.27 -3.98
CA ASP A 196 -9.12 11.47 -4.00
C ASP A 196 -10.15 11.50 -2.84
N ILE A 197 -10.58 10.32 -2.38
CA ILE A 197 -11.56 10.19 -1.28
C ILE A 197 -10.91 9.95 0.08
N VAL A 198 -9.60 9.67 0.11
CA VAL A 198 -8.93 9.38 1.36
C VAL A 198 -8.78 10.65 2.19
N GLU A 199 -9.09 10.53 3.46
CA GLU A 199 -8.90 11.56 4.47
C GLU A 199 -7.59 11.37 5.21
N SER A 200 -7.34 10.16 5.69
CA SER A 200 -6.14 9.81 6.43
C SER A 200 -5.81 8.33 6.29
N VAL A 201 -4.54 8.02 6.52
CA VAL A 201 -4.04 6.65 6.62
C VAL A 201 -3.21 6.52 7.88
N ASP A 202 -3.59 5.56 8.73
CA ASP A 202 -2.79 5.13 9.88
C ASP A 202 -2.05 3.84 9.51
N PHE A 203 -0.73 3.91 9.49
CA PHE A 203 0.12 2.77 9.17
C PHE A 203 0.94 2.35 10.40
N TYR A 204 0.63 1.17 10.95
CA TYR A 204 1.33 0.57 12.08
C TYR A 204 2.28 -0.52 11.59
N LYS A 205 3.57 -0.38 11.85
CA LYS A 205 4.62 -1.38 11.59
C LYS A 205 4.98 -2.17 12.84
N SER A 206 4.77 -1.57 14.01
CA SER A 206 5.02 -2.13 15.34
C SER A 206 4.09 -1.47 16.36
N GLY A 207 4.14 -1.92 17.60
CA GLY A 207 3.37 -1.29 18.68
C GLY A 207 1.86 -1.27 18.45
N PHE A 208 1.30 -2.35 17.95
CA PHE A 208 -0.12 -2.43 17.54
C PHE A 208 -1.07 -2.21 18.71
N PRO A 209 -2.09 -1.33 18.60
CA PRO A 209 -3.20 -1.27 19.55
C PRO A 209 -3.95 -2.61 19.66
N ALA A 210 -4.50 -2.93 20.83
CA ALA A 210 -5.19 -4.21 21.06
C ALA A 210 -6.47 -4.38 20.21
N ARG A 211 -7.04 -3.27 19.74
CA ARG A 211 -8.21 -3.28 18.83
C ARG A 211 -7.96 -3.96 17.48
N TYR A 212 -6.71 -4.02 17.00
CA TYR A 212 -6.37 -4.67 15.74
C TYR A 212 -5.91 -6.11 15.96
N GLY A 213 -6.29 -7.03 15.10
CA GLY A 213 -5.90 -8.44 15.14
C GLY A 213 -6.08 -9.14 13.80
N GLY A 214 -5.86 -10.46 13.78
CA GLY A 214 -6.13 -11.30 12.61
C GLY A 214 -5.04 -11.23 11.52
N ARG A 215 -3.92 -10.54 11.74
CA ARG A 215 -2.75 -10.46 10.84
C ARG A 215 -1.45 -10.41 11.64
N LEU A 216 -0.29 -10.68 10.98
CA LEU A 216 1.00 -10.85 11.65
C LEU A 216 1.94 -9.66 11.54
N SER A 217 1.76 -8.77 10.56
CA SER A 217 2.85 -7.92 10.13
C SER A 217 2.61 -6.43 10.29
N SER A 218 1.60 -5.88 9.65
CA SER A 218 1.28 -4.45 9.75
C SER A 218 -0.22 -4.22 9.69
N VAL A 219 -0.62 -2.99 10.04
CA VAL A 219 -2.00 -2.52 9.87
C VAL A 219 -1.97 -1.25 9.06
N VAL A 220 -2.75 -1.22 7.98
CA VAL A 220 -3.00 -0.05 7.14
C VAL A 220 -4.49 0.29 7.28
N ASP A 221 -4.80 1.30 8.06
CA ASP A 221 -6.18 1.75 8.31
C ASP A 221 -6.44 3.02 7.50
N VAL A 222 -7.20 2.88 6.41
CA VAL A 222 -7.53 3.95 5.46
C VAL A 222 -8.92 4.47 5.80
N ASN A 223 -9.00 5.75 6.14
CA ASN A 223 -10.25 6.42 6.42
C ASN A 223 -10.63 7.32 5.25
N THR A 224 -11.89 7.27 4.84
CA THR A 224 -12.40 8.07 3.73
C THR A 224 -13.17 9.29 4.21
N LYS A 225 -13.13 10.36 3.38
CA LYS A 225 -13.85 11.60 3.64
C LYS A 225 -15.35 11.35 3.67
N ALA A 226 -16.04 11.96 4.62
CA ALA A 226 -17.47 12.18 4.51
C ALA A 226 -17.77 13.22 3.44
N GLY A 227 -18.99 13.28 2.90
CA GLY A 227 -19.46 14.41 2.09
C GLY A 227 -19.59 15.66 2.97
N ASP A 228 -19.42 16.84 2.37
CA ASP A 228 -19.73 18.09 3.05
C ASP A 228 -21.23 18.18 3.35
N PHE A 229 -21.60 18.73 4.50
CA PHE A 229 -22.99 18.86 4.91
C PHE A 229 -23.67 20.15 4.43
N ASN A 230 -22.90 21.11 3.91
CA ASN A 230 -23.38 22.44 3.56
C ASN A 230 -23.21 22.76 2.08
N GLU A 231 -22.10 22.33 1.45
CA GLU A 231 -21.72 22.69 0.10
C GLU A 231 -21.36 21.46 -0.75
N TYR A 232 -21.43 21.61 -2.07
CA TYR A 232 -21.00 20.58 -3.01
C TYR A 232 -19.54 20.83 -3.40
N HIS A 233 -18.73 19.78 -3.27
CA HIS A 233 -17.36 19.78 -3.70
C HIS A 233 -17.09 18.56 -4.57
N GLY A 234 -16.18 18.72 -5.51
CA GLY A 234 -15.82 17.58 -6.35
C GLY A 234 -14.48 17.77 -7.02
N SER A 235 -14.04 16.70 -7.66
CA SER A 235 -12.86 16.69 -8.51
C SER A 235 -13.06 15.80 -9.72
N PHE A 236 -12.44 16.20 -10.82
CA PHE A 236 -12.33 15.41 -12.02
C PHE A 236 -10.86 15.36 -12.42
N SER A 237 -10.33 14.14 -12.60
CA SER A 237 -8.96 13.93 -13.06
C SER A 237 -8.94 13.03 -14.27
N ILE A 238 -8.11 13.38 -15.25
CA ILE A 238 -7.83 12.55 -16.43
C ILE A 238 -6.32 12.49 -16.63
N GLY A 239 -5.78 11.27 -16.68
CA GLY A 239 -4.37 11.00 -16.89
C GLY A 239 -4.14 10.02 -18.03
N LEU A 240 -2.86 9.68 -18.25
CA LEU A 240 -2.46 8.72 -19.28
C LEU A 240 -3.09 7.34 -19.08
N ILE A 241 -3.23 6.92 -17.82
CA ILE A 241 -3.61 5.53 -17.47
C ILE A 241 -5.04 5.45 -16.97
N ASP A 242 -5.52 6.44 -16.21
CA ASP A 242 -6.83 6.41 -15.55
C ASP A 242 -7.55 7.75 -15.60
N GLY A 243 -8.86 7.67 -15.37
CA GLY A 243 -9.73 8.81 -15.06
C GLY A 243 -10.43 8.59 -13.73
N ARG A 244 -10.58 9.70 -13.01
CA ARG A 244 -11.19 9.72 -11.68
C ARG A 244 -12.21 10.84 -11.60
N PHE A 245 -13.29 10.58 -10.92
CA PHE A 245 -14.34 11.54 -10.63
C PHE A 245 -14.75 11.39 -9.18
N ASN A 246 -14.86 12.48 -8.47
CA ASN A 246 -15.38 12.52 -7.12
C ASN A 246 -16.38 13.67 -6.98
N ILE A 247 -17.48 13.43 -6.26
CA ILE A 247 -18.44 14.44 -5.88
C ILE A 247 -19.00 14.13 -4.50
N GLY A 248 -19.09 15.14 -3.66
CA GLY A 248 -19.71 15.05 -2.35
C GLY A 248 -20.48 16.33 -2.01
N GLY A 249 -21.48 16.21 -1.14
CA GLY A 249 -22.26 17.35 -0.73
C GLY A 249 -23.51 16.96 0.08
N PRO A 250 -24.36 17.94 0.45
CA PRO A 250 -25.54 17.71 1.25
C PRO A 250 -26.69 17.06 0.46
N ILE A 251 -27.27 15.99 1.00
CA ILE A 251 -28.62 15.52 0.65
C ILE A 251 -29.63 16.36 1.43
N VAL A 252 -29.39 16.55 2.73
CA VAL A 252 -30.14 17.46 3.59
C VAL A 252 -29.10 18.32 4.32
N LYS A 253 -29.11 19.62 4.05
CA LYS A 253 -28.14 20.56 4.65
C LYS A 253 -28.08 20.43 6.18
N GLY A 254 -26.85 20.34 6.69
CA GLY A 254 -26.54 20.18 8.10
C GLY A 254 -26.85 18.80 8.70
N LYS A 255 -27.54 17.90 7.97
CA LYS A 255 -27.96 16.61 8.53
C LYS A 255 -27.49 15.39 7.76
N THR A 256 -27.57 15.42 6.42
CA THR A 256 -27.24 14.25 5.61
C THR A 256 -26.35 14.64 4.46
N SER A 257 -25.20 14.00 4.35
CA SER A 257 -24.27 14.20 3.24
C SER A 257 -24.00 12.90 2.51
N PHE A 258 -23.50 13.00 1.28
CA PHE A 258 -23.02 11.88 0.49
C PHE A 258 -21.63 12.19 -0.08
N ASN A 259 -20.89 11.13 -0.39
CA ASN A 259 -19.67 11.19 -1.19
C ASN A 259 -19.69 10.02 -2.19
N LEU A 260 -19.47 10.31 -3.47
CA LEU A 260 -19.39 9.32 -4.55
C LEU A 260 -18.09 9.51 -5.31
N SER A 261 -17.36 8.43 -5.54
CA SER A 261 -16.13 8.44 -6.33
C SER A 261 -16.09 7.29 -7.31
N LEU A 262 -15.61 7.57 -8.51
CA LEU A 262 -15.46 6.63 -9.61
C LEU A 262 -14.01 6.72 -10.11
N ARG A 263 -13.38 5.57 -10.35
CA ARG A 263 -12.08 5.45 -11.03
C ARG A 263 -12.16 4.39 -12.11
N ARG A 264 -11.60 4.64 -13.28
CA ARG A 264 -11.48 3.70 -14.40
C ARG A 264 -10.13 3.85 -15.08
N SER A 265 -9.40 2.76 -15.27
CA SER A 265 -8.24 2.77 -16.17
C SER A 265 -8.68 2.44 -17.60
N TRP A 266 -7.94 2.94 -18.59
CA TRP A 266 -8.15 2.68 -20.01
C TRP A 266 -6.92 2.11 -20.72
N LEU A 267 -6.12 1.33 -20.01
CA LEU A 267 -4.99 0.63 -20.60
C LEU A 267 -5.44 -0.31 -21.72
N ASP A 268 -6.66 -0.87 -21.63
CA ASP A 268 -7.31 -1.62 -22.69
C ASP A 268 -7.48 -0.82 -24.00
N VAL A 269 -7.59 0.50 -23.92
CA VAL A 269 -7.67 1.40 -25.08
C VAL A 269 -6.28 1.83 -25.56
N VAL A 270 -5.40 2.21 -24.61
CA VAL A 270 -4.03 2.69 -24.93
C VAL A 270 -3.15 1.60 -25.53
N THR A 271 -3.38 0.33 -25.18
CA THR A 271 -2.63 -0.80 -25.73
C THR A 271 -3.03 -1.17 -27.15
N VAL A 272 -4.22 -0.76 -27.63
CA VAL A 272 -4.71 -1.09 -28.98
C VAL A 272 -3.74 -0.71 -30.10
N PRO A 273 -3.28 0.56 -30.23
CA PRO A 273 -2.34 0.94 -31.28
C PRO A 273 -0.98 0.25 -31.13
N THR A 274 -0.53 0.02 -29.90
CA THR A 274 0.73 -0.68 -29.62
C THR A 274 0.68 -2.11 -30.17
N PHE A 275 -0.38 -2.86 -29.85
CA PHE A 275 -0.54 -4.22 -30.35
C PHE A 275 -0.87 -4.26 -31.85
N ALA A 276 -1.50 -3.24 -32.40
CA ALA A 276 -1.67 -3.13 -33.87
C ALA A 276 -0.30 -3.05 -34.58
N ILE A 277 0.65 -2.27 -34.05
CA ILE A 277 2.02 -2.17 -34.58
C ILE A 277 2.77 -3.49 -34.40
N ILE A 278 2.73 -4.09 -33.19
CA ILE A 278 3.36 -5.39 -32.91
C ILE A 278 2.84 -6.45 -33.88
N ASN A 279 1.52 -6.52 -34.07
CA ASN A 279 0.88 -7.50 -34.96
C ASN A 279 1.20 -7.25 -36.43
N ALA A 280 1.40 -5.99 -36.86
CA ALA A 280 1.85 -5.69 -38.21
C ALA A 280 3.27 -6.22 -38.46
N VAL A 281 4.17 -6.11 -37.46
CA VAL A 281 5.53 -6.67 -37.50
C VAL A 281 5.50 -8.20 -37.46
N ASN A 282 4.66 -8.80 -36.61
CA ASN A 282 4.61 -10.24 -36.38
C ASN A 282 3.79 -11.00 -37.43
N ARG A 283 3.10 -10.27 -38.32
CA ARG A 283 2.27 -10.90 -39.40
C ARG A 283 3.05 -11.91 -40.25
N LYS A 284 4.35 -11.64 -40.46
CA LYS A 284 5.23 -12.54 -41.22
C LYS A 284 5.50 -13.89 -40.52
N TYR A 285 5.25 -13.96 -39.20
CA TYR A 285 5.37 -15.19 -38.44
C TYR A 285 4.02 -15.91 -38.25
N GLY A 286 2.95 -15.40 -38.85
CA GLY A 286 1.62 -16.01 -38.73
C GLY A 286 0.99 -15.83 -37.34
N GLU A 287 1.41 -14.85 -36.54
CA GLU A 287 0.91 -14.69 -35.18
C GLU A 287 0.29 -13.32 -34.93
N LYS A 288 -0.74 -13.29 -34.08
CA LYS A 288 -1.32 -12.06 -33.53
C LYS A 288 -1.44 -12.18 -32.02
N THR A 289 -0.89 -11.20 -31.32
CA THR A 289 -0.99 -11.09 -29.87
C THR A 289 -1.89 -9.94 -29.48
N TRP A 290 -2.66 -10.12 -28.44
CA TRP A 290 -3.50 -9.09 -27.84
C TRP A 290 -3.34 -9.09 -26.33
N PHE A 291 -3.16 -7.90 -25.76
CA PHE A 291 -3.19 -7.67 -24.33
C PHE A 291 -4.15 -6.54 -24.02
N GLY A 292 -5.08 -6.78 -23.11
CA GLY A 292 -5.99 -5.77 -22.59
C GLY A 292 -6.07 -5.84 -21.08
N TYR A 293 -6.04 -4.67 -20.44
CA TYR A 293 -6.22 -4.53 -19.01
C TYR A 293 -7.12 -3.34 -18.69
N SER A 294 -8.03 -3.54 -17.76
CA SER A 294 -8.86 -2.48 -17.21
C SER A 294 -9.13 -2.70 -15.72
N LEU A 295 -9.17 -1.62 -14.98
CA LEU A 295 -9.68 -1.59 -13.60
C LEU A 295 -10.82 -0.58 -13.49
N TRP A 296 -11.66 -0.78 -12.50
CA TRP A 296 -12.64 0.20 -12.07
C TRP A 296 -12.88 0.10 -10.57
N ASP A 297 -13.08 1.25 -9.93
CA ASP A 297 -13.47 1.38 -8.53
C ASP A 297 -14.65 2.32 -8.41
N VAL A 298 -15.58 1.94 -7.56
CA VAL A 298 -16.70 2.75 -7.13
C VAL A 298 -16.69 2.80 -5.62
N ASN A 299 -16.68 4.01 -5.07
CA ASN A 299 -16.83 4.25 -3.64
C ASN A 299 -18.04 5.15 -3.43
N GLY A 300 -18.89 4.80 -2.49
CA GLY A 300 -20.04 5.59 -2.11
C GLY A 300 -20.21 5.63 -0.60
N SER A 301 -20.52 6.79 -0.04
CA SER A 301 -20.88 6.89 1.36
C SER A 301 -22.06 7.85 1.56
N ILE A 302 -22.90 7.54 2.54
CA ILE A 302 -23.96 8.41 3.03
C ILE A 302 -23.77 8.53 4.53
N THR A 303 -23.69 9.77 5.02
CA THR A 303 -23.54 10.06 6.44
C THR A 303 -24.74 10.85 6.91
N HIS A 304 -25.40 10.35 7.95
CA HIS A 304 -26.57 10.99 8.57
C HIS A 304 -26.29 11.31 10.04
N LYS A 305 -26.49 12.58 10.41
CA LYS A 305 -26.43 13.05 11.78
C LYS A 305 -27.84 13.06 12.37
N PHE A 306 -28.10 12.19 13.34
CA PHE A 306 -29.31 12.31 14.19
C PHE A 306 -29.14 13.46 15.18
N SER A 307 -27.91 13.63 15.69
CA SER A 307 -27.42 14.78 16.47
C SER A 307 -25.95 14.94 16.20
N GLU A 308 -25.28 15.96 16.78
CA GLU A 308 -23.80 16.09 16.69
C GLU A 308 -23.06 14.92 17.37
N ASP A 309 -23.72 14.23 18.31
CA ASP A 309 -23.18 13.11 19.06
C ASP A 309 -23.60 11.74 18.53
N ASN A 310 -24.50 11.70 17.57
CA ASN A 310 -25.07 10.45 17.05
C ASN A 310 -25.09 10.46 15.54
N VAL A 311 -24.15 9.72 14.94
CA VAL A 311 -23.88 9.72 13.50
C VAL A 311 -23.89 8.29 12.97
N LEU A 312 -24.64 8.08 11.90
CA LEU A 312 -24.71 6.82 11.17
C LEU A 312 -24.10 7.02 9.78
N ARG A 313 -23.20 6.12 9.38
CA ARG A 313 -22.58 6.16 8.05
C ARG A 313 -22.74 4.82 7.33
N LEU A 314 -23.27 4.86 6.13
CA LEU A 314 -23.25 3.75 5.18
C LEU A 314 -22.05 3.93 4.24
N ASN A 315 -21.20 2.90 4.10
CA ASN A 315 -20.12 2.89 3.13
C ASN A 315 -20.29 1.72 2.17
N LEU A 316 -20.00 1.97 0.90
CA LEU A 316 -20.02 0.99 -0.18
C LEU A 316 -18.73 1.11 -0.99
N TYR A 317 -18.13 -0.02 -1.31
CA TYR A 317 -16.98 -0.09 -2.21
C TYR A 317 -17.12 -1.30 -3.13
N ASN A 318 -16.79 -1.10 -4.40
CA ASN A 318 -16.57 -2.18 -5.35
C ASN A 318 -15.43 -1.80 -6.28
N GLY A 319 -14.39 -2.65 -6.31
CA GLY A 319 -13.25 -2.52 -7.19
C GLY A 319 -12.99 -3.82 -7.91
N GLN A 320 -12.71 -3.77 -9.22
CA GLN A 320 -12.47 -4.95 -10.03
C GLN A 320 -11.43 -4.69 -11.11
N ASP A 321 -10.59 -5.71 -11.32
CA ASP A 321 -9.61 -5.80 -12.39
C ASP A 321 -10.02 -6.84 -13.41
N ARG A 322 -9.70 -6.58 -14.67
CA ARG A 322 -9.84 -7.51 -15.78
C ARG A 322 -8.59 -7.46 -16.64
N MET A 323 -7.93 -8.59 -16.78
CA MET A 323 -6.78 -8.79 -17.67
C MET A 323 -7.06 -9.90 -18.66
N LYS A 324 -6.73 -9.68 -19.91
CA LYS A 324 -6.77 -10.71 -20.95
C LYS A 324 -5.50 -10.61 -21.78
N LEU A 325 -4.79 -11.73 -21.89
CA LEU A 325 -3.71 -11.95 -22.84
C LEU A 325 -4.18 -13.05 -23.80
N SER A 326 -4.07 -12.86 -25.09
CA SER A 326 -4.36 -13.91 -26.06
C SER A 326 -3.35 -13.90 -27.19
N ASN A 327 -3.00 -15.08 -27.66
CA ASN A 327 -2.21 -15.30 -28.86
C ASN A 327 -3.04 -16.09 -29.85
N LYS A 328 -3.00 -15.67 -31.09
CA LYS A 328 -3.73 -16.28 -32.21
C LYS A 328 -2.75 -16.63 -33.32
N SER A 329 -2.65 -17.90 -33.68
CA SER A 329 -2.00 -18.32 -34.91
C SER A 329 -2.93 -18.01 -36.12
N LEU A 330 -2.34 -17.58 -37.20
CA LEU A 330 -3.08 -17.31 -38.44
C LEU A 330 -2.94 -18.53 -39.37
N PRO A 331 -3.97 -18.81 -40.15
CA PRO A 331 -3.87 -19.89 -41.13
C PRO A 331 -2.70 -19.65 -42.12
N THR A 332 -2.04 -20.72 -42.49
CA THR A 332 -1.01 -20.77 -43.54
C THR A 332 -1.47 -21.68 -44.65
N ASP A 333 -0.73 -21.70 -45.78
CA ASP A 333 -1.05 -22.61 -46.91
C ASP A 333 -0.91 -24.07 -46.50
N ASP A 334 -0.03 -24.39 -45.54
CA ASP A 334 0.21 -25.74 -45.04
C ASP A 334 -0.71 -26.16 -43.90
N ASP A 335 -1.24 -25.17 -43.14
CA ASP A 335 -2.15 -25.41 -42.03
C ASP A 335 -3.29 -24.37 -42.04
N PRO A 336 -4.49 -24.79 -42.50
CA PRO A 336 -5.65 -23.89 -42.56
C PRO A 336 -6.30 -23.64 -41.20
N SER A 337 -5.81 -24.24 -40.13
CA SER A 337 -6.34 -24.07 -38.77
C SER A 337 -5.97 -22.73 -38.16
N THR A 338 -6.68 -22.36 -37.12
CA THR A 338 -6.42 -21.16 -36.30
C THR A 338 -6.48 -21.56 -34.85
N ASP A 339 -5.35 -21.49 -34.17
CA ASP A 339 -5.27 -21.69 -32.74
C ASP A 339 -5.35 -20.40 -31.98
N ILE A 340 -6.15 -20.37 -30.94
CA ILE A 340 -6.25 -19.23 -30.02
C ILE A 340 -5.99 -19.70 -28.62
N SER A 341 -4.87 -19.26 -28.04
CA SER A 341 -4.61 -19.40 -26.61
C SER A 341 -4.93 -18.13 -25.88
N SER A 342 -5.48 -18.22 -24.68
CA SER A 342 -5.80 -17.04 -23.88
C SER A 342 -5.61 -17.29 -22.39
N VAL A 343 -5.16 -16.24 -21.69
CA VAL A 343 -5.15 -16.17 -20.23
C VAL A 343 -6.05 -15.01 -19.82
N LYS A 344 -7.04 -15.30 -19.00
CA LYS A 344 -7.97 -14.31 -18.44
C LYS A 344 -7.81 -14.29 -16.94
N VAL A 345 -7.59 -13.12 -16.37
CA VAL A 345 -7.50 -12.95 -14.92
C VAL A 345 -8.42 -11.83 -14.49
N ASN A 346 -9.34 -12.15 -13.57
CA ASN A 346 -10.26 -11.19 -12.99
C ASN A 346 -10.16 -11.26 -11.47
N TRP A 347 -10.03 -10.12 -10.80
CA TRP A 347 -10.03 -10.09 -9.34
C TRP A 347 -10.61 -8.77 -8.81
N GLY A 348 -11.03 -8.78 -7.56
CA GLY A 348 -11.54 -7.57 -6.94
C GLY A 348 -12.19 -7.78 -5.59
N ASN A 349 -12.51 -6.65 -4.95
CA ASN A 349 -13.17 -6.59 -3.67
C ASN A 349 -14.53 -5.90 -3.78
N SER A 350 -15.46 -6.32 -2.93
CA SER A 350 -16.72 -5.63 -2.68
C SER A 350 -16.91 -5.50 -1.18
N LEU A 351 -17.41 -4.34 -0.75
CA LEU A 351 -17.61 -4.04 0.67
C LEU A 351 -18.89 -3.23 0.85
N ALA A 352 -19.59 -3.51 1.91
CA ALA A 352 -20.68 -2.70 2.44
C ALA A 352 -20.56 -2.64 3.95
N SER A 353 -20.71 -1.46 4.56
CA SER A 353 -20.71 -1.33 6.02
C SER A 353 -21.70 -0.29 6.49
N LEU A 354 -22.26 -0.55 7.65
CA LEU A 354 -23.07 0.38 8.42
C LEU A 354 -22.31 0.68 9.71
N ASP A 355 -21.87 1.91 9.88
CA ASP A 355 -21.02 2.38 10.95
C ASP A 355 -21.77 3.40 11.80
N TRP A 356 -22.04 3.03 13.04
CA TRP A 356 -22.77 3.84 14.00
C TRP A 356 -21.85 4.35 15.09
N ASN A 357 -21.65 5.68 15.11
CA ASN A 357 -20.83 6.38 16.09
C ASN A 357 -21.77 7.13 17.04
N TRP A 358 -21.67 6.85 18.33
CA TRP A 358 -22.46 7.48 19.36
C TRP A 358 -21.61 7.90 20.54
N ARG A 359 -21.62 9.19 20.82
CA ARG A 359 -21.03 9.77 22.02
C ARG A 359 -22.12 9.89 23.07
N PHE A 360 -22.01 9.12 24.15
CA PHE A 360 -22.98 9.13 25.24
C PHE A 360 -22.87 10.39 26.10
N ASP A 361 -21.61 10.75 26.39
CA ASP A 361 -21.20 11.95 27.13
C ASP A 361 -19.76 12.34 26.78
N ASP A 362 -19.17 13.31 27.49
CA ASP A 362 -17.81 13.77 27.27
C ASP A 362 -16.74 12.73 27.64
N LYS A 363 -17.10 11.64 28.33
CA LYS A 363 -16.19 10.62 28.83
C LYS A 363 -16.33 9.29 28.07
N MET A 364 -17.48 9.04 27.44
CA MET A 364 -17.75 7.73 26.84
C MET A 364 -18.36 7.85 25.45
N SER A 365 -17.77 7.12 24.52
CA SER A 365 -18.28 6.98 23.16
C SER A 365 -18.21 5.53 22.70
N MET A 366 -19.04 5.20 21.72
CA MET A 366 -19.16 3.89 21.11
C MET A 366 -19.08 4.02 19.59
N ARG A 367 -18.45 3.04 18.96
CA ARG A 367 -18.57 2.78 17.53
C ARG A 367 -19.00 1.34 17.31
N SER A 368 -20.15 1.13 16.70
CA SER A 368 -20.64 -0.19 16.32
C SER A 368 -20.72 -0.29 14.80
N MET A 369 -20.18 -1.37 14.26
CA MET A 369 -20.08 -1.57 12.81
C MET A 369 -20.59 -2.94 12.43
N LEU A 370 -21.56 -2.99 11.52
CA LEU A 370 -21.95 -4.18 10.79
C LEU A 370 -21.38 -4.08 9.38
N TYR A 371 -20.68 -5.13 8.90
CA TYR A 371 -20.11 -5.09 7.56
C TYR A 371 -20.16 -6.43 6.84
N TYR A 372 -20.12 -6.33 5.53
CA TYR A 372 -19.89 -7.41 4.59
C TYR A 372 -18.68 -7.06 3.74
N THR A 373 -17.76 -8.00 3.56
CA THR A 373 -16.65 -7.88 2.61
C THR A 373 -16.51 -9.16 1.80
N ARG A 374 -16.14 -9.01 0.54
CA ARG A 374 -15.93 -10.14 -0.38
C ARG A 374 -14.74 -9.86 -1.27
N TYR A 375 -13.85 -10.82 -1.34
CA TYR A 375 -12.84 -10.95 -2.37
C TYR A 375 -13.23 -12.05 -3.35
N ASN A 376 -12.97 -11.84 -4.66
CA ASN A 376 -13.14 -12.84 -5.69
C ASN A 376 -11.99 -12.73 -6.71
N GLY A 377 -11.24 -13.81 -6.88
CA GLY A 377 -10.22 -13.98 -7.91
C GLY A 377 -10.58 -15.14 -8.83
N LYS A 378 -10.48 -14.94 -10.14
CA LYS A 378 -10.65 -15.96 -11.16
C LYS A 378 -9.51 -15.88 -12.15
N MET A 379 -8.84 -16.99 -12.41
CA MET A 379 -7.88 -17.13 -13.48
C MET A 379 -8.34 -18.27 -14.39
N ALA A 380 -8.31 -18.04 -15.69
CA ALA A 380 -8.66 -19.05 -16.69
C ALA A 380 -7.63 -19.08 -17.80
N TYR A 381 -7.26 -20.26 -18.23
CA TYR A 381 -6.56 -20.55 -19.47
C TYR A 381 -7.57 -21.10 -20.45
N GLY A 382 -7.63 -20.51 -21.64
CA GLY A 382 -8.49 -20.97 -22.73
C GLY A 382 -7.64 -21.33 -23.93
N TYR A 383 -7.98 -22.44 -24.56
CA TYR A 383 -7.47 -22.87 -25.84
C TYR A 383 -8.64 -23.13 -26.77
N GLU A 384 -8.52 -22.69 -28.02
CA GLU A 384 -9.55 -22.85 -29.04
C GLU A 384 -8.85 -23.14 -30.39
N ASP A 385 -9.13 -24.30 -30.94
CA ASP A 385 -8.73 -24.69 -32.29
C ASP A 385 -9.91 -24.50 -33.22
N ARG A 386 -9.69 -23.83 -34.36
CA ARG A 386 -10.70 -23.53 -35.39
C ARG A 386 -10.25 -24.05 -36.73
N SER A 387 -11.00 -24.97 -37.29
CA SER A 387 -10.85 -25.33 -38.71
C SER A 387 -11.44 -24.22 -39.60
N ASN A 388 -10.67 -23.74 -40.57
CA ASN A 388 -11.08 -22.71 -41.51
C ASN A 388 -11.54 -23.28 -42.87
N ASP A 389 -11.64 -24.62 -43.03
CA ASP A 389 -12.06 -25.27 -44.27
C ASP A 389 -13.53 -25.04 -44.65
N THR A 390 -14.33 -24.63 -43.67
CA THR A 390 -15.74 -24.33 -43.84
C THR A 390 -16.06 -22.88 -43.43
N LYS A 391 -17.11 -22.31 -44.09
CA LYS A 391 -17.63 -20.99 -43.70
C LYS A 391 -18.24 -20.98 -42.29
N VAL A 392 -18.44 -22.12 -41.69
CA VAL A 392 -19.05 -22.33 -40.38
C VAL A 392 -17.97 -22.83 -39.41
N PHE A 393 -17.96 -22.30 -38.20
CA PHE A 393 -16.98 -22.67 -37.20
C PHE A 393 -17.09 -24.16 -36.82
N SER A 394 -15.99 -24.88 -36.98
CA SER A 394 -15.82 -26.24 -36.42
C SER A 394 -14.48 -26.29 -35.71
N GLY A 395 -14.43 -26.95 -34.55
CA GLY A 395 -13.21 -27.09 -33.77
C GLY A 395 -13.46 -27.38 -32.31
N ASP A 396 -12.43 -27.40 -31.56
CA ASP A 396 -12.46 -27.69 -30.13
C ASP A 396 -12.16 -26.43 -29.28
N LYS A 397 -12.82 -26.33 -28.17
CA LYS A 397 -12.59 -25.27 -27.20
C LYS A 397 -12.43 -25.86 -25.79
N GLU A 398 -11.36 -25.48 -25.13
CA GLU A 398 -11.07 -25.81 -23.73
C GLU A 398 -10.91 -24.54 -22.92
N GLU A 399 -11.55 -24.45 -21.78
CA GLU A 399 -11.26 -23.45 -20.76
C GLU A 399 -11.05 -24.16 -19.42
N SER A 400 -9.87 -23.98 -18.82
CA SER A 400 -9.54 -24.48 -17.50
C SER A 400 -9.13 -23.34 -16.59
N GLY A 401 -9.46 -23.43 -15.31
CA GLY A 401 -9.14 -22.33 -14.40
C GLY A 401 -9.41 -22.63 -12.94
N ASN A 402 -9.11 -21.61 -12.12
CA ASN A 402 -9.40 -21.62 -10.70
C ASN A 402 -10.15 -20.37 -10.25
N ILE A 403 -10.93 -20.53 -9.19
CA ILE A 403 -11.65 -19.48 -8.50
C ILE A 403 -11.22 -19.48 -7.03
N SER A 404 -10.86 -18.30 -6.53
CA SER A 404 -10.61 -18.05 -5.10
C SER A 404 -11.61 -17.01 -4.61
N ARG A 405 -12.39 -17.35 -3.60
CA ARG A 405 -13.37 -16.44 -3.02
C ARG A 405 -13.32 -16.48 -1.51
N VAL A 406 -13.31 -15.30 -0.90
CA VAL A 406 -13.49 -15.12 0.54
C VAL A 406 -14.65 -14.15 0.76
N GLN A 407 -15.50 -14.47 1.70
CA GLN A 407 -16.62 -13.61 2.11
C GLN A 407 -16.67 -13.57 3.62
N ASP A 408 -16.78 -12.37 4.19
CA ASP A 408 -16.93 -12.18 5.62
C ASP A 408 -18.16 -11.34 5.90
N ILE A 409 -18.81 -11.68 6.99
CA ILE A 409 -19.80 -10.82 7.65
C ILE A 409 -19.22 -10.52 9.03
N GLY A 410 -19.20 -9.28 9.45
CA GLY A 410 -18.65 -8.93 10.75
C GLY A 410 -19.52 -7.95 11.51
N LEU A 411 -19.64 -8.21 12.80
CA LEU A 411 -20.18 -7.26 13.77
C LEU A 411 -19.07 -6.93 14.76
N LYS A 412 -18.77 -5.64 14.89
CA LYS A 412 -17.72 -5.13 15.76
C LYS A 412 -18.25 -3.95 16.55
N THR A 413 -17.97 -3.91 17.85
CA THR A 413 -18.32 -2.79 18.72
C THR A 413 -17.11 -2.41 19.55
N ASP A 414 -16.71 -1.15 19.48
CA ASP A 414 -15.60 -0.54 20.18
C ASP A 414 -16.13 0.57 21.10
N PHE A 415 -15.59 0.66 22.31
CA PHE A 415 -15.89 1.69 23.29
C PHE A 415 -14.62 2.45 23.64
N TRP A 416 -14.75 3.76 23.82
CA TRP A 416 -13.73 4.65 24.37
C TRP A 416 -14.29 5.24 25.66
N TRP A 417 -13.54 5.10 26.74
CA TRP A 417 -13.95 5.56 28.07
C TRP A 417 -12.81 6.29 28.76
N MET A 418 -13.03 7.52 29.19
CA MET A 418 -12.11 8.35 29.96
C MET A 418 -12.60 8.45 31.40
N PRO A 419 -12.32 7.43 32.27
CA PRO A 419 -12.72 7.48 33.67
C PRO A 419 -12.05 8.63 34.43
N ALA A 420 -10.86 9.01 34.02
CA ALA A 420 -10.07 10.12 34.55
C ALA A 420 -9.20 10.75 33.47
N GLU A 421 -8.71 11.96 33.68
CA GLU A 421 -7.87 12.71 32.70
C GLU A 421 -6.58 11.98 32.28
N LYS A 422 -6.09 11.04 33.09
CA LYS A 422 -4.88 10.28 32.85
C LYS A 422 -5.10 8.92 32.19
N HIS A 423 -6.35 8.50 32.03
CA HIS A 423 -6.71 7.18 31.55
C HIS A 423 -7.63 7.27 30.34
N LEU A 424 -7.27 6.59 29.28
CA LEU A 424 -8.12 6.38 28.12
C LEU A 424 -8.26 4.87 27.89
N VAL A 425 -9.32 4.31 28.45
CA VAL A 425 -9.64 2.88 28.33
C VAL A 425 -10.39 2.65 27.03
N ARG A 426 -9.92 1.69 26.24
CA ARG A 426 -10.60 1.22 25.04
C ARG A 426 -10.89 -0.26 25.19
N PHE A 427 -12.10 -0.66 24.89
CA PHE A 427 -12.48 -2.07 24.94
C PHE A 427 -13.51 -2.36 23.87
N GLY A 428 -13.56 -3.62 23.44
CA GLY A 428 -14.51 -3.99 22.40
C GLY A 428 -14.55 -5.47 22.15
N ALA A 429 -15.50 -5.87 21.32
CA ALA A 429 -15.68 -7.23 20.88
C ALA A 429 -16.08 -7.28 19.40
N SER A 430 -15.75 -8.40 18.75
CA SER A 430 -16.18 -8.66 17.38
C SER A 430 -16.47 -10.15 17.16
N VAL A 431 -17.37 -10.40 16.21
CA VAL A 431 -17.64 -11.72 15.65
C VAL A 431 -17.59 -11.63 14.15
N GLN A 432 -16.86 -12.56 13.52
CA GLN A 432 -16.63 -12.55 12.06
C GLN A 432 -16.66 -13.98 11.51
N PRO A 433 -17.81 -14.46 11.01
CA PRO A 433 -17.87 -15.65 10.17
C PRO A 433 -17.20 -15.40 8.80
N HIS A 434 -16.40 -16.38 8.40
CA HIS A 434 -15.63 -16.42 7.15
C HIS A 434 -16.12 -17.57 6.28
N PHE A 435 -16.31 -17.31 5.01
CA PHE A 435 -16.72 -18.28 4.00
C PHE A 435 -15.67 -18.31 2.89
N TYR A 436 -14.99 -19.45 2.75
CA TYR A 436 -13.95 -19.65 1.73
C TYR A 436 -14.48 -20.60 0.65
N ARG A 437 -14.22 -20.27 -0.60
CA ARG A 437 -14.47 -21.14 -1.74
C ARG A 437 -13.24 -21.15 -2.62
N ALA A 438 -12.64 -22.33 -2.75
CA ALA A 438 -11.61 -22.61 -3.74
C ALA A 438 -12.17 -23.63 -4.73
N GLU A 439 -12.08 -23.34 -6.03
CA GLU A 439 -12.66 -24.19 -7.07
C GLU A 439 -11.70 -24.23 -8.26
N ARG A 440 -11.51 -25.45 -8.79
CA ARG A 440 -10.86 -25.69 -10.07
C ARG A 440 -11.90 -26.22 -11.02
N TYR A 441 -11.91 -25.74 -12.25
CA TYR A 441 -12.82 -26.20 -13.27
C TYR A 441 -12.08 -26.43 -14.58
N ALA A 442 -12.61 -27.32 -15.40
CA ALA A 442 -12.25 -27.53 -16.79
C ALA A 442 -13.53 -27.74 -17.59
N GLU A 443 -13.69 -26.99 -18.64
CA GLU A 443 -14.83 -27.05 -19.56
C GLU A 443 -14.28 -27.37 -20.94
N TYR A 444 -14.80 -28.40 -21.59
CA TYR A 444 -14.47 -28.79 -22.93
C TYR A 444 -15.74 -28.78 -23.78
N SER A 445 -15.68 -28.16 -24.95
CA SER A 445 -16.78 -28.09 -25.91
C SER A 445 -16.23 -28.34 -27.31
N ARG A 446 -16.98 -29.09 -28.10
CA ARG A 446 -16.74 -29.28 -29.54
C ARG A 446 -17.76 -28.49 -30.34
N TYR A 447 -17.30 -27.85 -31.38
CA TYR A 447 -18.15 -27.14 -32.33
C TYR A 447 -18.16 -27.88 -33.66
N VAL A 448 -19.36 -28.22 -34.15
CA VAL A 448 -19.58 -28.81 -35.45
C VAL A 448 -20.63 -27.98 -36.18
N ASP A 449 -20.26 -27.44 -37.33
CA ASP A 449 -21.13 -26.59 -38.16
C ASP A 449 -21.79 -25.41 -37.39
N GLY A 450 -21.00 -24.79 -36.47
CA GLY A 450 -21.44 -23.67 -35.67
C GLY A 450 -22.27 -24.01 -34.41
N ASN A 451 -22.62 -25.29 -34.24
CA ASN A 451 -23.35 -25.75 -33.06
C ASN A 451 -22.39 -26.22 -31.97
N GLU A 452 -22.54 -25.68 -30.75
CA GLU A 452 -21.78 -26.14 -29.58
C GLU A 452 -22.34 -27.48 -29.11
N ILE A 453 -21.46 -28.46 -29.05
CA ILE A 453 -21.71 -29.75 -28.43
C ILE A 453 -20.89 -29.80 -27.15
N PRO A 454 -21.48 -29.57 -25.98
CA PRO A 454 -20.77 -29.70 -24.69
C PRO A 454 -20.33 -31.14 -24.53
N ASP A 455 -19.03 -31.37 -24.40
CA ASP A 455 -18.49 -32.72 -24.27
C ASP A 455 -18.29 -33.11 -22.79
N SER A 456 -17.62 -32.21 -22.01
CA SER A 456 -17.42 -32.48 -20.63
C SER A 456 -17.23 -31.19 -19.79
N THR A 457 -17.73 -31.22 -18.59
CA THR A 457 -17.46 -30.21 -17.57
C THR A 457 -17.01 -30.89 -16.30
N ALA A 458 -15.79 -30.64 -15.87
CA ALA A 458 -15.26 -31.09 -14.60
C ALA A 458 -15.09 -29.90 -13.66
N SER A 459 -15.68 -30.00 -12.49
CA SER A 459 -15.49 -28.99 -11.44
C SER A 459 -15.18 -29.71 -10.13
N ASN A 460 -14.07 -29.29 -9.51
CA ASN A 460 -13.68 -29.75 -8.19
C ASN A 460 -13.48 -28.52 -7.29
N GLY A 461 -14.16 -28.48 -6.15
CA GLY A 461 -14.14 -27.32 -5.28
C GLY A 461 -14.29 -27.67 -3.81
N ALA A 462 -13.60 -26.91 -3.00
CA ALA A 462 -13.66 -27.01 -1.55
C ALA A 462 -14.29 -25.74 -0.97
N LYS A 463 -15.19 -25.96 0.00
CA LYS A 463 -15.80 -24.89 0.80
C LYS A 463 -15.34 -25.07 2.23
N TYR A 464 -14.82 -23.98 2.80
CA TYR A 464 -14.40 -23.96 4.20
C TYR A 464 -15.14 -22.85 4.93
N TYR A 465 -15.40 -23.11 6.20
CA TYR A 465 -16.08 -22.18 7.09
C TYR A 465 -15.26 -22.01 8.35
N GLY A 466 -15.18 -20.78 8.83
CA GLY A 466 -14.56 -20.48 10.11
C GLY A 466 -15.22 -19.27 10.73
N THR A 467 -15.19 -19.17 12.05
CA THR A 467 -15.71 -18.03 12.77
C THR A 467 -14.68 -17.50 13.73
N GLU A 468 -14.29 -16.25 13.58
CA GLU A 468 -13.44 -15.54 14.51
C GLU A 468 -14.28 -14.78 15.54
N PHE A 469 -14.02 -15.01 16.82
CA PHE A 469 -14.50 -14.23 17.95
C PHE A 469 -13.33 -13.52 18.57
N SER A 470 -13.45 -12.24 18.85
CA SER A 470 -12.40 -11.53 19.56
C SER A 470 -12.94 -10.49 20.52
N SER A 471 -12.20 -10.27 21.60
CA SER A 471 -12.43 -9.19 22.53
C SER A 471 -11.10 -8.59 22.96
N TYR A 472 -11.11 -7.33 23.31
CA TYR A 472 -9.91 -6.64 23.75
C TYR A 472 -10.23 -5.59 24.81
N ILE A 473 -9.21 -5.27 25.58
CA ILE A 473 -9.16 -4.13 26.47
C ILE A 473 -7.77 -3.53 26.41
N GLU A 474 -7.68 -2.20 26.36
CA GLU A 474 -6.42 -1.47 26.48
C GLU A 474 -6.62 -0.18 27.27
N ASP A 475 -5.62 0.22 28.04
CA ASP A 475 -5.61 1.50 28.74
C ASP A 475 -4.35 2.29 28.36
N GLU A 476 -4.56 3.50 27.85
CA GLU A 476 -3.51 4.46 27.60
C GLU A 476 -3.41 5.41 28.80
N MET A 477 -2.34 5.23 29.56
CA MET A 477 -2.12 5.87 30.85
C MET A 477 -1.02 6.93 30.76
N LYS A 478 -1.27 8.12 31.25
CA LYS A 478 -0.25 9.13 31.56
C LYS A 478 0.25 8.89 32.99
N LEU A 479 1.30 8.08 33.14
CA LEU A 479 1.83 7.73 34.48
C LEU A 479 2.45 8.95 35.15
N THR A 480 3.22 9.72 34.39
CA THR A 480 3.85 11.00 34.86
C THR A 480 3.80 12.04 33.73
N GLY A 481 4.33 13.25 33.98
CA GLY A 481 4.48 14.26 32.92
C GLY A 481 5.44 13.87 31.79
N TRP A 482 6.33 12.89 32.00
CA TRP A 482 7.36 12.43 31.06
C TRP A 482 7.22 10.96 30.65
N MET A 483 6.27 10.23 31.24
CA MET A 483 6.08 8.79 30.93
C MET A 483 4.62 8.47 30.69
N SER A 484 4.37 7.80 29.56
CA SER A 484 3.07 7.27 29.17
C SER A 484 3.18 5.78 28.82
N LEU A 485 2.19 5.01 29.20
CA LEU A 485 2.09 3.56 28.95
C LEU A 485 0.75 3.28 28.27
N ASN A 486 0.76 2.53 27.19
CA ASN A 486 -0.41 1.83 26.64
C ASN A 486 -0.23 0.33 26.92
N ALA A 487 -1.13 -0.26 27.69
CA ALA A 487 -1.13 -1.69 28.00
C ALA A 487 -2.47 -2.28 27.56
N GLY A 488 -2.43 -3.35 26.79
CA GLY A 488 -3.61 -3.99 26.25
C GLY A 488 -3.53 -5.51 26.16
N LEU A 489 -4.68 -6.11 26.16
CA LEU A 489 -4.84 -7.54 25.99
C LEU A 489 -5.96 -7.81 25.01
N ARG A 490 -5.67 -8.64 23.99
CA ARG A 490 -6.66 -9.16 23.05
C ARG A 490 -6.77 -10.66 23.22
N TYR A 491 -7.98 -11.14 23.28
CA TYR A 491 -8.31 -12.57 23.21
C TYR A 491 -8.99 -12.82 21.85
N SER A 492 -8.55 -13.85 21.14
CA SER A 492 -9.14 -14.31 19.89
C SER A 492 -9.41 -15.81 19.96
N ALA A 493 -10.58 -16.23 19.51
CA ALA A 493 -10.96 -17.63 19.35
C ALA A 493 -11.40 -17.86 17.92
N TYR A 494 -10.88 -18.88 17.27
CA TYR A 494 -11.21 -19.23 15.90
C TYR A 494 -11.76 -20.65 15.83
N GLN A 495 -13.01 -20.78 15.44
CA GLN A 495 -13.68 -22.07 15.26
C GLN A 495 -13.60 -22.51 13.80
N THR A 496 -13.13 -23.72 13.57
CA THR A 496 -13.08 -24.39 12.26
C THR A 496 -13.42 -25.88 12.43
N GLY A 497 -14.45 -26.35 11.75
CA GLY A 497 -14.96 -27.70 11.95
C GLY A 497 -15.28 -27.97 13.43
N ARG A 498 -14.67 -28.98 14.01
CA ARG A 498 -14.83 -29.33 15.44
C ARG A 498 -13.79 -28.68 16.34
N LYS A 499 -12.80 -27.99 15.78
CA LYS A 499 -11.67 -27.43 16.52
C LYS A 499 -11.84 -25.93 16.79
N VAL A 500 -11.45 -25.51 17.98
CA VAL A 500 -11.35 -24.12 18.37
C VAL A 500 -9.90 -23.82 18.73
N TYR A 501 -9.33 -22.83 18.06
CA TYR A 501 -8.03 -22.28 18.39
C TYR A 501 -8.19 -21.03 19.25
N HIS A 502 -7.40 -20.95 20.30
CA HIS A 502 -7.38 -19.81 21.22
C HIS A 502 -6.07 -19.05 21.11
N SER A 503 -6.12 -17.74 21.17
CA SER A 503 -4.97 -16.86 21.22
C SER A 503 -5.16 -15.77 22.26
N LEU A 504 -4.16 -15.59 23.10
CA LEU A 504 -4.05 -14.46 24.00
C LEU A 504 -2.89 -13.60 23.50
N GLU A 505 -3.17 -12.32 23.24
CA GLU A 505 -2.28 -11.41 22.54
C GLU A 505 -2.00 -10.17 23.41
N PRO A 506 -1.02 -10.25 24.35
CA PRO A 506 -0.60 -9.14 25.16
C PRO A 506 0.13 -8.09 24.30
N ARG A 507 -0.10 -6.82 24.61
CA ARG A 507 0.53 -5.67 23.96
C ARG A 507 0.86 -4.59 24.97
N ALA A 508 2.00 -3.98 24.80
CA ALA A 508 2.43 -2.85 25.61
C ALA A 508 3.23 -1.87 24.76
N ALA A 509 3.03 -0.60 24.97
CA ALA A 509 3.85 0.46 24.39
C ALA A 509 4.15 1.51 25.45
N LEU A 510 5.42 1.88 25.59
CA LEU A 510 5.91 2.78 26.61
C LEU A 510 6.61 3.96 25.91
N THR A 511 6.31 5.16 26.35
CA THR A 511 6.97 6.40 25.89
C THR A 511 7.58 7.13 27.06
N PHE A 512 8.84 7.50 26.90
CA PHE A 512 9.59 8.39 27.79
C PHE A 512 9.88 9.69 27.02
N SER A 513 9.26 10.77 27.42
CA SER A 513 9.57 12.12 26.92
C SER A 513 10.74 12.69 27.72
N VAL A 514 11.95 12.36 27.29
CA VAL A 514 13.21 12.75 27.99
C VAL A 514 13.55 14.21 27.81
N HIS A 515 12.99 14.82 26.75
CA HIS A 515 13.08 16.24 26.45
C HIS A 515 11.81 16.68 25.71
N PRO A 516 11.37 17.95 25.78
CA PRO A 516 10.19 18.41 25.00
C PRO A 516 10.23 18.09 23.50
N SER A 517 11.43 17.90 22.94
CA SER A 517 11.65 17.55 21.53
C SER A 517 12.11 16.10 21.31
N VAL A 518 12.26 15.27 22.35
CA VAL A 518 12.82 13.90 22.20
C VAL A 518 12.02 12.91 23.02
N ASP A 519 11.45 11.93 22.32
CA ASP A 519 10.78 10.78 22.92
C ASP A 519 11.60 9.50 22.68
N ILE A 520 11.71 8.65 23.69
CA ILE A 520 12.15 7.27 23.58
C ILE A 520 10.91 6.41 23.70
N ARG A 521 10.70 5.49 22.75
CA ARG A 521 9.53 4.60 22.75
C ARG A 521 9.99 3.16 22.66
N ALA A 522 9.27 2.27 23.35
CA ALA A 522 9.47 0.83 23.27
C ALA A 522 8.11 0.14 23.22
N SER A 523 8.01 -0.97 22.50
CA SER A 523 6.77 -1.73 22.43
C SER A 523 7.03 -3.24 22.37
N TYR A 524 6.04 -3.98 22.84
CA TYR A 524 5.90 -5.41 22.68
C TYR A 524 4.51 -5.74 22.15
N SER A 525 4.41 -6.68 21.22
CA SER A 525 3.13 -7.14 20.69
C SER A 525 3.16 -8.61 20.27
N GLU A 526 2.07 -9.33 20.57
CA GLU A 526 1.76 -10.62 20.00
C GLU A 526 0.56 -10.51 19.08
N MET A 527 0.58 -11.24 17.95
CA MET A 527 -0.50 -11.28 16.98
C MET A 527 -0.70 -12.68 16.42
N SER A 528 -1.95 -12.99 16.07
CA SER A 528 -2.33 -14.26 15.43
C SER A 528 -3.08 -14.01 14.15
N GLN A 529 -2.96 -14.95 13.20
CA GLN A 529 -3.66 -14.93 11.91
C GLN A 529 -4.25 -16.29 11.62
N PHE A 530 -5.54 -16.33 11.29
CA PHE A 530 -6.33 -17.56 11.10
C PHE A 530 -6.59 -17.90 9.63
N ASN A 531 -6.16 -17.03 8.71
CA ASN A 531 -6.27 -17.27 7.28
C ASN A 531 -4.88 -17.24 6.62
N HIS A 532 -4.76 -17.96 5.53
CA HIS A 532 -3.52 -18.18 4.82
C HIS A 532 -3.73 -17.85 3.34
N GLN A 533 -2.81 -17.12 2.74
CA GLN A 533 -2.74 -17.03 1.30
C GLN A 533 -1.82 -18.16 0.79
N VAL A 534 -2.39 -19.03 -0.03
CA VAL A 534 -1.74 -20.23 -0.54
C VAL A 534 -1.28 -19.96 -1.96
N SER A 535 0.03 -20.08 -2.19
CA SER A 535 0.65 -19.93 -3.50
C SER A 535 1.54 -21.11 -3.81
N SER A 536 1.51 -21.60 -5.03
CA SER A 536 2.41 -22.63 -5.56
C SER A 536 3.49 -22.07 -6.49
N VAL A 537 3.55 -20.76 -6.63
CA VAL A 537 4.56 -20.03 -7.40
C VAL A 537 5.20 -18.94 -6.55
N TYR A 538 6.42 -18.53 -6.91
CA TYR A 538 7.17 -17.49 -6.17
C TYR A 538 6.65 -16.06 -6.40
N MET A 539 5.48 -15.89 -7.01
CA MET A 539 4.90 -14.59 -7.31
C MET A 539 3.63 -14.36 -6.48
N ASP A 540 3.48 -13.15 -5.93
CA ASP A 540 2.23 -12.70 -5.33
C ASP A 540 1.21 -12.39 -6.43
N LEU A 541 0.50 -13.45 -6.85
CA LEU A 541 -0.54 -13.32 -7.85
C LEU A 541 -1.88 -12.98 -7.20
N PRO A 542 -2.69 -12.13 -7.83
CA PRO A 542 -4.04 -11.85 -7.34
C PRO A 542 -4.96 -13.09 -7.35
N THR A 543 -4.51 -14.17 -7.96
CA THR A 543 -5.23 -15.44 -8.06
C THR A 543 -4.82 -16.48 -7.01
N ASN A 544 -3.89 -16.13 -6.11
CA ASN A 544 -3.53 -16.98 -4.99
C ASN A 544 -4.78 -17.32 -4.16
N LEU A 545 -4.85 -18.55 -3.70
CA LEU A 545 -5.99 -19.03 -2.93
C LEU A 545 -5.93 -18.53 -1.50
N TRP A 546 -7.06 -18.08 -0.98
CA TRP A 546 -7.23 -17.81 0.44
C TRP A 546 -7.87 -19.01 1.11
N MET A 547 -7.20 -19.55 2.12
CA MET A 547 -7.61 -20.72 2.87
C MET A 547 -7.62 -20.43 4.38
N PRO A 548 -8.54 -21.01 5.14
CA PRO A 548 -8.57 -20.86 6.59
C PRO A 548 -7.51 -21.71 7.27
N SER A 549 -7.23 -21.45 8.54
CA SER A 549 -6.71 -22.47 9.43
C SER A 549 -7.74 -23.60 9.54
N THR A 550 -7.25 -24.85 9.54
CA THR A 550 -8.08 -26.08 9.62
C THR A 550 -7.69 -26.92 10.83
N GLU A 551 -8.23 -28.12 10.94
CA GLU A 551 -7.83 -29.02 12.02
C GLU A 551 -6.35 -29.43 11.90
N SER A 552 -5.80 -29.46 10.69
CA SER A 552 -4.40 -29.84 10.36
C SER A 552 -3.48 -28.62 10.25
N VAL A 553 -3.95 -27.50 9.70
CA VAL A 553 -3.15 -26.28 9.50
C VAL A 553 -3.44 -25.30 10.62
N ARG A 554 -2.47 -25.15 11.52
CA ARG A 554 -2.57 -24.27 12.70
C ARG A 554 -2.50 -22.79 12.30
N PRO A 555 -3.10 -21.89 13.12
CA PRO A 555 -2.93 -20.45 12.98
C PRO A 555 -1.46 -20.03 13.04
N MET A 556 -1.12 -19.02 12.25
CA MET A 556 0.17 -18.34 12.34
C MET A 556 0.22 -17.40 13.53
N ARG A 557 1.41 -17.22 14.11
CA ARG A 557 1.64 -16.30 15.23
C ARG A 557 2.91 -15.49 15.04
N SER A 558 2.89 -14.25 15.49
CA SER A 558 4.08 -13.39 15.56
C SER A 558 4.26 -12.78 16.95
N ARG A 559 5.53 -12.54 17.33
CA ARG A 559 5.96 -11.79 18.50
C ARG A 559 6.96 -10.76 18.05
N GLN A 560 6.74 -9.51 18.45
CA GLN A 560 7.60 -8.40 18.04
C GLN A 560 7.92 -7.51 19.22
N VAL A 561 9.21 -7.13 19.32
CA VAL A 561 9.72 -6.06 20.17
C VAL A 561 10.25 -4.96 19.27
N ALA A 562 9.97 -3.71 19.57
CA ALA A 562 10.55 -2.57 18.89
C ALA A 562 10.89 -1.46 19.89
N ALA A 563 11.96 -0.72 19.61
CA ALA A 563 12.34 0.44 20.38
C ALA A 563 12.93 1.51 19.45
N GLY A 564 12.72 2.79 19.79
CA GLY A 564 13.22 3.88 18.95
C GLY A 564 13.31 5.21 19.66
N VAL A 565 14.07 6.11 19.05
CA VAL A 565 14.24 7.51 19.45
C VAL A 565 13.58 8.37 18.38
N TYR A 566 12.76 9.31 18.82
CA TYR A 566 12.03 10.24 17.98
C TYR A 566 12.36 11.65 18.40
N ALA A 567 13.01 12.40 17.52
CA ALA A 567 13.45 13.76 17.79
C ALA A 567 12.76 14.76 16.85
N ARG A 568 12.21 15.81 17.44
CA ARG A 568 11.77 17.02 16.73
C ARG A 568 12.92 18.00 16.75
N LEU A 569 13.47 18.30 15.59
CA LEU A 569 14.58 19.20 15.42
C LEU A 569 14.05 20.61 15.05
N PRO A 570 14.87 21.68 15.21
CA PRO A 570 14.50 23.01 14.74
C PRO A 570 14.07 23.03 13.24
N GLU A 571 13.43 24.09 12.80
CA GLU A 571 13.04 24.31 11.40
C GLU A 571 12.12 23.21 10.80
N ASN A 572 11.19 22.69 11.62
CA ASN A 572 10.24 21.64 11.23
C ASN A 572 10.90 20.35 10.71
N MET A 573 12.07 20.03 11.22
CA MET A 573 12.73 18.74 10.96
C MET A 573 12.31 17.70 11.98
N SER A 574 12.25 16.45 11.57
CA SER A 574 12.09 15.30 12.47
C SER A 574 13.03 14.16 12.09
N LEU A 575 13.52 13.47 13.10
CA LEU A 575 14.38 12.29 12.95
C LEU A 575 13.83 11.18 13.83
N SER A 576 13.63 9.99 13.24
CA SER A 576 13.39 8.77 14.01
C SER A 576 14.43 7.72 13.70
N VAL A 577 14.84 6.99 14.72
CA VAL A 577 15.71 5.80 14.62
C VAL A 577 15.05 4.70 15.41
N GLU A 578 14.63 3.63 14.73
CA GLU A 578 13.92 2.49 15.33
C GLU A 578 14.70 1.20 15.11
N GLY A 579 14.69 0.31 16.11
CA GLY A 579 15.13 -1.06 15.98
C GLY A 579 14.01 -2.03 16.31
N TYR A 580 13.98 -3.18 15.64
CA TYR A 580 12.97 -4.20 15.89
C TYR A 580 13.54 -5.61 15.84
N TRP A 581 12.90 -6.52 16.57
CA TRP A 581 13.08 -7.96 16.50
C TRP A 581 11.72 -8.66 16.48
N LYS A 582 11.50 -9.51 15.47
CA LYS A 582 10.24 -10.24 15.29
C LYS A 582 10.50 -11.71 15.04
N THR A 583 9.70 -12.57 15.67
CA THR A 583 9.66 -14.01 15.42
C THR A 583 8.27 -14.42 14.96
N MET A 584 8.21 -15.39 14.06
CA MET A 584 6.98 -15.94 13.49
C MET A 584 6.98 -17.45 13.59
N SER A 585 5.81 -18.04 13.77
CA SER A 585 5.61 -19.50 13.84
C SER A 585 4.31 -19.89 13.15
N GLY A 586 4.20 -21.15 12.73
CA GLY A 586 3.04 -21.62 12.00
C GLY A 586 2.97 -21.11 10.56
N LEU A 587 4.03 -20.49 10.04
CA LEU A 587 4.11 -20.11 8.63
C LEU A 587 3.94 -21.34 7.75
N ILE A 588 3.33 -21.17 6.56
CA ILE A 588 3.18 -22.26 5.60
C ILE A 588 3.96 -21.99 4.32
N GLU A 589 4.52 -23.02 3.73
CA GLU A 589 5.24 -22.96 2.46
C GLU A 589 4.90 -24.19 1.62
N TYR A 590 4.80 -24.00 0.30
CA TYR A 590 4.47 -25.05 -0.65
C TYR A 590 5.66 -26.01 -0.86
N VAL A 591 5.40 -27.31 -0.83
CA VAL A 591 6.44 -28.36 -1.01
C VAL A 591 6.26 -29.18 -2.29
N GLY A 592 5.23 -28.91 -3.08
CA GLY A 592 4.96 -29.60 -4.34
C GLY A 592 5.72 -29.03 -5.54
N LYS A 593 5.42 -29.55 -6.73
CA LYS A 593 5.92 -28.96 -7.98
C LYS A 593 5.28 -27.60 -8.21
N SER A 594 6.08 -26.61 -8.60
CA SER A 594 5.57 -25.28 -8.98
C SER A 594 4.53 -25.42 -10.10
N THR A 595 3.36 -24.87 -9.86
CA THR A 595 2.23 -24.89 -10.81
C THR A 595 1.50 -23.55 -10.78
N LEU A 596 0.99 -23.12 -11.90
CA LEU A 596 0.22 -21.88 -12.00
C LEU A 596 -1.12 -21.96 -11.24
N PHE A 597 -1.65 -23.17 -11.08
CA PHE A 597 -2.88 -23.43 -10.34
C PHE A 597 -2.55 -24.24 -9.09
N PRO A 598 -2.63 -23.63 -7.89
CA PRO A 598 -2.42 -24.34 -6.64
C PRO A 598 -3.37 -25.54 -6.52
N PRO A 599 -2.93 -26.69 -5.97
CA PRO A 599 -3.81 -27.81 -5.72
C PRO A 599 -4.89 -27.44 -4.71
N ILE A 600 -6.14 -27.77 -5.02
CA ILE A 600 -7.28 -27.54 -4.14
C ILE A 600 -7.56 -28.79 -3.29
N ASP A 601 -7.48 -29.95 -3.95
CA ASP A 601 -7.63 -31.22 -3.27
C ASP A 601 -6.44 -31.49 -2.36
N SER A 602 -6.71 -31.80 -1.11
CA SER A 602 -5.67 -32.13 -0.12
C SER A 602 -4.59 -31.03 -0.02
N TRP A 603 -4.99 -29.75 -0.20
CA TRP A 603 -4.04 -28.63 -0.16
C TRP A 603 -3.18 -28.65 1.11
N GLU A 604 -3.75 -29.07 2.22
CA GLU A 604 -3.08 -29.16 3.52
C GLU A 604 -1.83 -30.05 3.46
N SER A 605 -1.85 -31.11 2.68
CA SER A 605 -0.73 -32.06 2.53
C SER A 605 0.38 -31.51 1.63
N GLN A 606 0.08 -30.52 0.80
CA GLN A 606 1.02 -29.88 -0.12
C GLN A 606 1.81 -28.74 0.52
N PHE A 607 1.51 -28.42 1.77
CA PHE A 607 2.17 -27.34 2.51
C PHE A 607 2.87 -27.89 3.76
N THR A 608 3.94 -27.23 4.13
CA THR A 608 4.66 -27.51 5.37
C THR A 608 4.64 -26.31 6.28
N SER A 609 4.61 -26.56 7.59
CA SER A 609 4.68 -25.51 8.59
C SER A 609 6.12 -25.16 8.92
N GLY A 610 6.39 -23.87 9.13
CA GLY A 610 7.73 -23.39 9.45
C GLY A 610 7.74 -22.17 10.37
N LYS A 611 8.93 -21.61 10.51
CA LYS A 611 9.24 -20.48 11.38
C LYS A 611 9.88 -19.35 10.58
N GLY A 612 9.72 -18.12 11.04
CA GLY A 612 10.40 -16.95 10.52
C GLY A 612 11.04 -16.13 11.64
N ARG A 613 12.12 -15.41 11.34
CA ARG A 613 12.68 -14.40 12.21
C ARG A 613 13.21 -13.23 11.39
N THR A 614 13.05 -12.04 11.93
CA THR A 614 13.51 -10.82 11.26
C THR A 614 13.91 -9.77 12.29
N TRP A 615 14.89 -8.94 11.95
CA TRP A 615 15.36 -7.82 12.76
C TRP A 615 15.94 -6.74 11.86
N GLY A 616 15.97 -5.52 12.36
CA GLY A 616 16.50 -4.42 11.59
C GLY A 616 16.58 -3.12 12.36
N VAL A 617 17.20 -2.14 11.69
CA VAL A 617 17.27 -0.75 12.12
C VAL A 617 16.73 0.13 11.00
N GLU A 618 15.92 1.10 11.37
CA GLU A 618 15.20 2.02 10.50
C GLU A 618 15.54 3.45 10.87
N ILE A 619 15.77 4.27 9.86
CA ILE A 619 16.01 5.71 10.04
C ILE A 619 15.05 6.44 9.12
N GLN A 620 14.33 7.42 9.67
CA GLN A 620 13.53 8.36 8.89
C GLN A 620 13.89 9.77 9.27
N TYR A 621 14.16 10.59 8.27
CA TYR A 621 14.37 12.02 8.42
C TYR A 621 13.39 12.77 7.52
N GLN A 622 12.69 13.73 8.09
CA GLN A 622 11.74 14.58 7.37
C GLN A 622 12.08 16.05 7.65
N TRP A 623 12.03 16.85 6.59
CA TRP A 623 12.13 18.30 6.67
C TRP A 623 11.01 18.92 5.84
N VAL A 624 10.12 19.63 6.54
CA VAL A 624 8.91 20.19 5.94
C VAL A 624 8.84 21.68 6.26
N THR A 625 8.89 22.50 5.21
CA THR A 625 8.71 23.94 5.28
C THR A 625 7.49 24.38 4.46
N ALA A 626 7.19 25.65 4.37
CA ALA A 626 6.13 26.16 3.50
C ALA A 626 6.39 25.87 2.00
N VAL A 627 7.66 25.74 1.61
CA VAL A 627 8.06 25.55 0.21
C VAL A 627 8.78 24.24 -0.07
N ASP A 628 9.44 23.64 0.91
CA ASP A 628 10.25 22.44 0.76
C ASP A 628 9.67 21.28 1.56
N ASN A 629 9.66 20.08 0.98
CA ASN A 629 9.32 18.84 1.65
C ASN A 629 10.34 17.76 1.25
N LEU A 630 11.19 17.37 2.19
CA LEU A 630 12.17 16.29 2.02
C LEU A 630 11.81 15.13 2.94
N ASP A 631 11.69 13.94 2.39
CA ASP A 631 11.56 12.68 3.13
C ASP A 631 12.72 11.77 2.74
N PHE A 632 13.49 11.32 3.73
CA PHE A 632 14.57 10.37 3.59
C PHE A 632 14.32 9.17 4.49
N SER A 633 14.41 7.98 3.94
CA SER A 633 14.33 6.74 4.72
C SER A 633 15.48 5.79 4.41
N TYR A 634 15.99 5.13 5.44
CA TYR A 634 16.96 4.05 5.34
C TYR A 634 16.54 2.87 6.20
N THR A 635 16.67 1.67 5.65
CA THR A 635 16.41 0.41 6.36
C THR A 635 17.61 -0.52 6.19
N LEU A 636 18.06 -1.06 7.30
CA LEU A 636 19.00 -2.19 7.36
C LEU A 636 18.26 -3.35 8.03
N SER A 637 18.02 -4.47 7.31
CA SER A 637 17.21 -5.56 7.84
C SER A 637 17.70 -6.93 7.41
N TRP A 638 17.34 -7.93 8.21
CA TRP A 638 17.57 -9.35 7.98
C TRP A 638 16.24 -10.08 8.10
N SER A 639 15.92 -10.94 7.13
CA SER A 639 14.76 -11.81 7.16
C SER A 639 15.16 -13.25 6.84
N GLN A 640 14.76 -14.19 7.70
CA GLN A 640 15.11 -15.61 7.58
C GLN A 640 13.89 -16.50 7.78
N ARG A 641 13.92 -17.67 7.13
CA ARG A 641 12.91 -18.74 7.21
C ARG A 641 13.54 -20.05 7.66
N ASN A 642 12.74 -20.91 8.27
CA ASN A 642 13.10 -22.29 8.58
C ASN A 642 11.87 -23.17 8.37
N PHE A 643 11.93 -24.00 7.33
CA PHE A 643 10.93 -25.03 6.99
C PHE A 643 11.66 -26.36 6.84
N GLU A 644 11.61 -27.20 7.87
CA GLU A 644 12.41 -28.42 7.99
C GLU A 644 12.22 -29.38 6.81
N LYS A 645 11.02 -29.46 6.22
CA LYS A 645 10.76 -30.28 5.01
C LYS A 645 11.37 -29.72 3.72
N ILE A 646 11.73 -28.44 3.71
CA ILE A 646 12.37 -27.77 2.55
C ILE A 646 13.88 -27.72 2.75
N TRP A 647 14.31 -27.31 3.96
CA TRP A 647 15.72 -27.14 4.30
C TRP A 647 15.93 -27.26 5.83
N ASN A 648 16.86 -28.09 6.23
CA ASN A 648 17.21 -28.23 7.64
C ASN A 648 18.10 -27.06 8.10
N GLY A 649 17.52 -26.03 8.65
CA GLY A 649 18.18 -24.84 9.17
C GLY A 649 17.57 -23.53 8.70
N TRP A 650 18.21 -22.42 9.09
CA TRP A 650 17.80 -21.06 8.70
C TRP A 650 18.38 -20.68 7.36
N TYR A 651 17.54 -20.16 6.47
CA TYR A 651 17.93 -19.60 5.19
C TYR A 651 17.31 -18.21 4.98
N ALA A 652 17.91 -17.41 4.11
CA ALA A 652 17.40 -16.07 3.82
C ALA A 652 16.02 -16.12 3.16
N ASP A 653 15.16 -15.20 3.56
CA ASP A 653 13.87 -14.99 2.90
C ASP A 653 14.05 -14.42 1.49
N ARG A 654 13.06 -14.62 0.61
CA ARG A 654 13.08 -14.04 -0.75
C ARG A 654 13.10 -12.50 -0.75
N PHE A 655 12.49 -11.86 0.24
CA PHE A 655 12.47 -10.41 0.43
C PHE A 655 13.51 -9.93 1.48
N ASP A 656 14.63 -10.63 1.62
CA ASP A 656 15.78 -10.17 2.44
C ASP A 656 16.49 -9.02 1.73
N ASN A 657 15.79 -7.86 1.60
CA ASN A 657 16.40 -6.62 1.12
C ASN A 657 17.28 -6.05 2.24
N ARG A 658 18.55 -6.41 2.25
CA ARG A 658 19.47 -6.05 3.32
C ARG A 658 19.54 -4.55 3.55
N HIS A 659 19.60 -3.77 2.49
CA HIS A 659 19.68 -2.32 2.52
C HIS A 659 18.59 -1.74 1.63
N LYS A 660 17.93 -0.70 2.11
CA LYS A 660 16.97 0.07 1.33
C LYS A 660 17.09 1.56 1.65
N ILE A 661 17.08 2.39 0.62
CA ILE A 661 17.12 3.85 0.70
C ILE A 661 15.97 4.40 -0.14
N ASN A 662 15.23 5.35 0.40
CA ASN A 662 14.30 6.18 -0.38
C ASN A 662 14.56 7.65 -0.06
N VAL A 663 14.48 8.47 -1.09
CA VAL A 663 14.57 9.93 -0.99
C VAL A 663 13.46 10.51 -1.84
N SER A 664 12.64 11.36 -1.27
CA SER A 664 11.70 12.18 -2.02
C SER A 664 11.86 13.64 -1.62
N TYR A 665 11.89 14.52 -2.60
CA TYR A 665 12.00 15.95 -2.38
C TYR A 665 11.04 16.67 -3.30
N THR A 666 10.21 17.53 -2.72
CA THR A 666 9.27 18.38 -3.42
C THR A 666 9.57 19.83 -3.07
N ARG A 667 9.62 20.71 -4.07
CA ARG A 667 9.80 22.15 -3.88
C ARG A 667 8.72 22.95 -4.59
N LYS A 668 8.08 23.85 -3.87
CA LYS A 668 7.18 24.88 -4.41
C LYS A 668 8.02 26.08 -4.81
N PHE A 669 8.27 26.25 -6.11
CA PHE A 669 9.02 27.40 -6.65
C PHE A 669 8.18 28.67 -6.64
N THR A 670 6.88 28.53 -6.86
CA THR A 670 5.89 29.60 -6.82
C THR A 670 4.55 29.06 -6.31
N LYS A 671 3.58 29.93 -6.01
CA LYS A 671 2.18 29.52 -5.72
C LYS A 671 1.52 28.73 -6.87
N ARG A 672 2.13 28.75 -8.08
CA ARG A 672 1.57 28.11 -9.28
C ARG A 672 2.41 26.98 -9.84
N PHE A 673 3.60 26.74 -9.28
CA PHE A 673 4.50 25.72 -9.82
C PHE A 673 5.29 25.03 -8.70
N ASP A 674 5.19 23.74 -8.65
CA ASP A 674 6.03 22.87 -7.84
C ASP A 674 6.63 21.74 -8.68
N ALA A 675 7.73 21.16 -8.21
CA ALA A 675 8.34 19.98 -8.82
C ALA A 675 8.85 19.03 -7.74
N TYR A 676 8.91 17.77 -8.10
CA TYR A 676 9.39 16.72 -7.22
C TYR A 676 10.38 15.79 -7.89
N ILE A 677 11.25 15.21 -7.08
CA ILE A 677 12.13 14.11 -7.41
C ILE A 677 11.95 12.99 -6.37
N ALA A 678 11.84 11.76 -6.83
CA ALA A 678 11.84 10.59 -5.97
C ALA A 678 12.88 9.58 -6.47
N TRP A 679 13.70 9.10 -5.56
CA TRP A 679 14.71 8.07 -5.84
C TRP A 679 14.63 6.96 -4.82
N CYS A 680 14.67 5.73 -5.31
CA CYS A 680 14.71 4.54 -4.46
C CYS A 680 15.83 3.60 -4.91
N TRP A 681 16.45 2.98 -3.93
CA TRP A 681 17.43 1.90 -4.12
C TRP A 681 17.23 0.84 -3.05
N HIS A 682 17.30 -0.42 -3.43
CA HIS A 682 17.44 -1.51 -2.48
C HIS A 682 18.29 -2.63 -3.01
N SER A 683 18.94 -3.35 -2.11
CA SER A 683 19.65 -4.59 -2.44
C SER A 683 18.66 -5.61 -3.00
N GLY A 684 19.11 -6.34 -4.03
CA GLY A 684 18.27 -7.28 -4.78
C GLY A 684 17.59 -8.33 -3.90
N ASN A 685 16.41 -8.75 -4.31
CA ASN A 685 15.67 -9.87 -3.73
C ASN A 685 16.47 -11.18 -3.91
N ARG A 686 16.03 -12.23 -3.25
CA ARG A 686 16.61 -13.56 -3.39
C ARG A 686 15.67 -14.48 -4.12
N MET A 687 16.26 -15.44 -4.83
CA MET A 687 15.52 -16.51 -5.50
C MET A 687 16.27 -17.83 -5.39
N THR A 688 15.53 -18.92 -5.55
CA THR A 688 16.09 -20.25 -5.65
C THR A 688 16.46 -20.53 -7.09
N VAL A 689 17.73 -20.82 -7.34
CA VAL A 689 18.26 -21.16 -8.65
C VAL A 689 18.96 -22.51 -8.52
N ALA A 690 18.77 -23.39 -9.50
CA ALA A 690 19.49 -24.66 -9.54
C ALA A 690 21.00 -24.41 -9.60
N ASP A 691 21.73 -25.01 -8.68
CA ASP A 691 23.19 -24.96 -8.67
C ASP A 691 23.78 -25.82 -9.78
N TYR A 692 23.11 -26.93 -10.10
CA TYR A 692 23.42 -27.79 -11.24
C TYR A 692 22.20 -28.58 -11.71
N MET A 693 22.22 -29.03 -12.96
CA MET A 693 21.23 -29.88 -13.57
C MET A 693 21.78 -31.30 -13.64
N VAL A 694 21.00 -32.28 -13.18
CA VAL A 694 21.31 -33.70 -13.29
C VAL A 694 20.59 -34.27 -14.49
N ASP A 695 21.35 -34.80 -15.42
CA ASP A 695 20.83 -35.50 -16.59
C ASP A 695 20.36 -36.89 -16.17
N THR A 696 19.06 -37.19 -16.35
CA THR A 696 18.46 -38.47 -15.97
C THR A 696 18.72 -39.62 -16.96
N ARG A 697 19.43 -39.39 -18.06
CA ARG A 697 19.74 -40.41 -19.06
C ARG A 697 20.45 -41.67 -18.51
N HIS A 698 21.03 -41.58 -17.32
CA HIS A 698 21.85 -42.64 -16.71
C HIS A 698 21.20 -43.35 -15.52
N VAL A 699 19.91 -43.13 -15.25
CA VAL A 699 19.26 -43.64 -14.02
C VAL A 699 18.58 -45.01 -14.21
N PHE A 700 18.52 -45.54 -15.41
CA PHE A 700 17.94 -46.88 -15.65
C PHE A 700 18.98 -47.97 -15.57
N THR A 701 18.96 -48.72 -14.47
CA THR A 701 19.69 -49.99 -14.37
C THR A 701 18.70 -51.15 -14.45
N MET A 702 18.94 -52.07 -15.33
CA MET A 702 18.26 -53.39 -15.30
C MET A 702 19.23 -54.39 -14.67
N GLY A 703 19.00 -54.70 -13.40
CA GLY A 703 19.96 -55.50 -12.60
C GLY A 703 21.30 -54.73 -12.37
N ASP A 704 22.42 -55.41 -12.21
CA ASP A 704 23.74 -54.78 -11.97
C ASP A 704 24.42 -54.18 -13.21
N LYS A 705 23.72 -54.03 -14.34
CA LYS A 705 24.27 -53.50 -15.58
C LYS A 705 23.53 -52.22 -16.01
N PRO A 706 24.22 -51.14 -16.29
CA PRO A 706 23.61 -49.96 -16.88
C PRO A 706 23.09 -50.29 -18.28
N VAL A 707 21.79 -50.06 -18.49
CA VAL A 707 21.16 -50.21 -19.82
C VAL A 707 21.25 -48.84 -20.50
N LYS A 708 22.03 -48.72 -21.55
CA LYS A 708 21.91 -47.62 -22.50
C LYS A 708 20.60 -47.80 -23.29
N VAL A 709 19.60 -47.09 -22.91
CA VAL A 709 18.39 -46.94 -23.71
C VAL A 709 18.58 -45.73 -24.62
N GLU A 710 19.02 -45.93 -25.83
CA GLU A 710 18.91 -44.96 -26.90
C GLU A 710 17.44 -44.94 -27.34
N MET A 711 16.62 -44.13 -26.74
CA MET A 711 15.30 -43.80 -27.23
C MET A 711 15.39 -42.57 -28.13
N GLU A 712 15.34 -42.73 -29.43
CA GLU A 712 15.10 -41.63 -30.34
C GLU A 712 13.73 -41.01 -30.00
N GLY A 713 13.72 -39.71 -29.67
CA GLY A 713 12.52 -38.93 -29.52
C GLY A 713 12.09 -38.58 -28.09
N PHE A 714 12.76 -39.01 -27.02
CA PHE A 714 12.45 -38.54 -25.65
C PHE A 714 13.29 -37.36 -25.26
N ALA A 715 12.63 -36.23 -24.90
CA ALA A 715 13.28 -35.08 -24.31
C ALA A 715 14.01 -35.51 -23.03
N VAL A 716 15.29 -35.18 -22.95
CA VAL A 716 16.12 -35.37 -21.75
C VAL A 716 15.48 -34.65 -20.59
N SER A 717 15.03 -35.38 -19.59
CA SER A 717 14.55 -34.77 -18.36
C SER A 717 15.73 -34.39 -17.50
N GLU A 718 15.99 -33.11 -17.40
CA GLU A 718 16.98 -32.57 -16.46
C GLU A 718 16.29 -32.31 -15.11
N ILE A 719 16.88 -32.86 -14.04
CA ILE A 719 16.42 -32.57 -12.68
C ILE A 719 17.26 -31.45 -12.10
N PRO A 720 16.66 -30.28 -11.76
CA PRO A 720 17.37 -29.21 -11.10
C PRO A 720 17.72 -29.59 -9.68
N PHE A 721 18.97 -29.38 -9.30
CA PHE A 721 19.45 -29.62 -7.95
C PHE A 721 19.80 -28.30 -7.26
N TYR A 722 19.33 -28.15 -6.01
CA TYR A 722 19.46 -26.95 -5.21
C TYR A 722 20.23 -27.23 -3.93
N THR A 723 21.28 -26.46 -3.65
CA THR A 723 22.02 -26.60 -2.39
C THR A 723 21.33 -25.91 -1.23
N ARG A 724 20.54 -24.85 -1.49
CA ARG A 724 19.82 -24.12 -0.47
C ARG A 724 18.71 -23.26 -1.08
N PRO A 725 17.56 -23.09 -0.44
CA PRO A 725 16.53 -22.15 -0.88
C PRO A 725 17.06 -20.70 -0.86
N ASN A 726 16.61 -19.89 -1.81
CA ASN A 726 16.97 -18.47 -1.94
C ASN A 726 18.51 -18.23 -1.97
N ASN A 727 19.22 -19.14 -2.67
CA ASN A 727 20.68 -19.18 -2.74
C ASN A 727 21.28 -18.02 -3.54
N VAL A 728 20.56 -17.44 -4.49
CA VAL A 728 21.04 -16.38 -5.36
C VAL A 728 20.36 -15.05 -5.06
N LYS A 729 21.13 -13.97 -5.01
CA LYS A 729 20.64 -12.60 -4.97
C LYS A 729 20.56 -12.06 -6.40
N ILE A 730 19.37 -11.57 -6.79
CA ILE A 730 19.20 -10.88 -8.08
C ILE A 730 19.84 -9.47 -8.02
N PRO A 731 20.13 -8.84 -9.17
CA PRO A 731 20.72 -7.50 -9.19
C PRO A 731 19.93 -6.47 -8.39
N ASP A 732 20.64 -5.49 -7.85
CA ASP A 732 20.02 -4.42 -7.05
C ASP A 732 19.03 -3.60 -7.88
N TYR A 733 17.93 -3.22 -7.23
CA TYR A 733 16.90 -2.37 -7.79
C TYR A 733 17.20 -0.91 -7.52
N HIS A 734 17.07 -0.04 -8.50
CA HIS A 734 16.98 1.40 -8.27
C HIS A 734 16.21 2.11 -9.38
N ARG A 735 15.56 3.21 -9.00
CA ARG A 735 14.74 4.00 -9.90
C ARG A 735 14.72 5.45 -9.46
N MET A 736 14.62 6.36 -10.41
CA MET A 736 14.39 7.77 -10.19
C MET A 736 13.19 8.22 -11.00
N ASP A 737 12.32 8.97 -10.35
CA ASP A 737 11.11 9.54 -10.93
C ASP A 737 11.15 11.06 -10.75
N LEU A 738 10.70 11.80 -11.75
CA LEU A 738 10.60 13.26 -11.75
C LEU A 738 9.18 13.69 -12.08
N GLY A 739 8.75 14.81 -11.52
CA GLY A 739 7.47 15.39 -11.91
C GLY A 739 7.35 16.85 -11.51
N CYS A 740 6.40 17.52 -12.13
CA CYS A 740 6.07 18.89 -11.82
C CYS A 740 4.56 19.15 -11.96
N ASN A 741 4.08 20.12 -11.19
CA ASN A 741 2.68 20.52 -11.17
C ASN A 741 2.56 22.02 -11.50
N TRP A 742 1.58 22.37 -12.33
CA TRP A 742 1.15 23.73 -12.58
C TRP A 742 -0.25 23.95 -12.04
N HIS A 743 -0.37 24.82 -11.05
CA HIS A 743 -1.61 25.18 -10.39
C HIS A 743 -2.19 26.45 -10.97
N ARG A 744 -3.48 26.44 -11.27
CA ARG A 744 -4.19 27.60 -11.75
C ARG A 744 -5.57 27.69 -11.12
N VAL A 745 -5.87 28.81 -10.49
CA VAL A 745 -7.22 29.11 -10.05
C VAL A 745 -8.00 29.71 -11.23
N THR A 746 -9.16 29.16 -11.54
CA THR A 746 -10.03 29.62 -12.62
C THR A 746 -10.80 30.86 -12.19
N LYS A 747 -11.43 31.59 -13.13
CA LYS A 747 -12.26 32.76 -12.82
C LYS A 747 -13.45 32.45 -11.90
N ARG A 748 -13.85 31.17 -11.79
CA ARG A 748 -14.94 30.70 -10.92
C ARG A 748 -14.44 30.21 -9.55
N GLY A 749 -13.16 30.38 -9.23
CA GLY A 749 -12.57 29.89 -7.96
C GLY A 749 -12.10 28.42 -7.99
N ASN A 750 -12.37 27.68 -9.04
CA ASN A 750 -11.97 26.28 -9.15
C ASN A 750 -10.46 26.15 -9.33
N GLU A 751 -9.86 25.15 -8.70
CA GLU A 751 -8.42 24.85 -8.87
C GLU A 751 -8.24 23.86 -10.04
N SER A 752 -7.36 24.20 -10.97
CA SER A 752 -6.91 23.28 -12.03
C SER A 752 -5.43 22.98 -11.90
N ILE A 753 -5.06 21.70 -11.97
CA ILE A 753 -3.69 21.22 -11.82
C ILE A 753 -3.31 20.41 -13.05
N TRP A 754 -2.21 20.80 -13.70
CA TRP A 754 -1.55 19.99 -14.72
C TRP A 754 -0.33 19.33 -14.09
N ASN A 755 -0.27 18.01 -14.14
CA ASN A 755 0.92 17.26 -13.75
C ASN A 755 1.60 16.68 -14.99
N LEU A 756 2.93 16.82 -15.05
CA LEU A 756 3.79 16.13 -15.98
C LEU A 756 4.82 15.34 -15.17
N SER A 757 4.97 14.06 -15.42
CA SER A 757 5.93 13.22 -14.71
C SER A 757 6.63 12.24 -15.65
N ILE A 758 7.79 11.77 -15.22
CA ILE A 758 8.56 10.73 -15.90
C ILE A 758 8.90 9.66 -14.86
N TYR A 759 8.35 8.50 -15.06
CA TYR A 759 8.68 7.31 -14.28
C TYR A 759 9.93 6.65 -14.85
N ASN A 760 10.88 6.25 -14.00
CA ASN A 760 12.12 5.59 -14.37
C ASN A 760 12.95 6.39 -15.39
N VAL A 761 13.35 7.62 -15.01
CA VAL A 761 13.99 8.63 -15.89
C VAL A 761 15.20 8.11 -16.65
N TYR A 762 16.02 7.27 -16.03
CA TYR A 762 17.22 6.72 -16.68
C TYR A 762 16.98 5.32 -17.30
N CYS A 763 15.71 4.93 -17.49
CA CYS A 763 15.29 3.72 -18.20
C CYS A 763 16.00 2.43 -17.74
N ARG A 764 16.21 2.26 -16.43
CA ARG A 764 16.77 1.02 -15.91
C ARG A 764 15.72 -0.09 -15.95
N MET A 765 16.01 -1.13 -16.70
CA MET A 765 15.20 -2.35 -16.71
C MET A 765 15.48 -3.17 -15.44
N ASN A 766 14.80 -2.82 -14.34
CA ASN A 766 14.93 -3.50 -13.08
C ASN A 766 14.46 -4.96 -13.19
N PRO A 767 15.19 -5.93 -12.61
CA PRO A 767 14.82 -7.33 -12.71
C PRO A 767 13.49 -7.61 -12.04
N PHE A 768 12.55 -8.12 -12.80
CA PHE A 768 11.28 -8.60 -12.31
C PHE A 768 11.32 -10.11 -12.02
N TYR A 769 11.90 -10.85 -12.95
CA TYR A 769 12.03 -12.29 -12.90
C TYR A 769 13.36 -12.71 -13.51
N ALA A 770 13.96 -13.76 -12.98
CA ALA A 770 15.15 -14.34 -13.56
C ALA A 770 14.93 -15.84 -13.83
N VAL A 771 15.40 -16.28 -14.98
CA VAL A 771 15.40 -17.68 -15.39
C VAL A 771 16.83 -18.14 -15.55
N VAL A 772 17.14 -19.29 -15.04
CA VAL A 772 18.39 -19.97 -15.29
C VAL A 772 18.12 -21.18 -16.17
N GLY A 773 18.77 -21.27 -17.30
CA GLY A 773 18.58 -22.34 -18.26
C GLY A 773 19.76 -22.43 -19.24
N ARG A 774 19.79 -23.45 -20.08
CA ARG A 774 20.80 -23.59 -21.13
C ARG A 774 20.68 -22.48 -22.17
N ASN A 775 21.81 -22.07 -22.71
CA ASN A 775 21.91 -21.05 -23.76
C ASN A 775 21.58 -21.61 -25.15
N GLY A 776 20.59 -22.49 -25.25
CA GLY A 776 20.15 -23.20 -26.45
C GLY A 776 19.99 -24.69 -26.24
N MET A 777 19.26 -25.34 -27.10
CA MET A 777 18.85 -26.73 -26.96
C MET A 777 20.02 -27.72 -26.83
N TYR A 778 21.17 -27.37 -27.42
CA TYR A 778 22.37 -28.23 -27.48
C TYR A 778 23.57 -27.64 -26.74
N SER A 779 23.40 -26.49 -26.03
CA SER A 779 24.50 -25.85 -25.34
C SER A 779 24.65 -26.40 -23.92
N SER A 780 25.86 -26.67 -23.50
CA SER A 780 26.22 -27.00 -22.11
C SER A 780 26.33 -25.75 -21.23
N GLU A 781 26.30 -24.55 -21.84
CA GLU A 781 26.41 -23.28 -21.13
C GLU A 781 25.11 -22.93 -20.42
N ILE A 782 25.14 -22.76 -19.11
CA ILE A 782 24.03 -22.29 -18.29
C ILE A 782 24.11 -20.77 -18.21
N LYS A 783 23.03 -20.09 -18.60
CA LYS A 783 22.89 -18.63 -18.51
C LYS A 783 21.74 -18.24 -17.58
N ALA A 784 22.01 -17.27 -16.72
CA ALA A 784 20.97 -16.55 -16.00
C ALA A 784 20.48 -15.37 -16.86
N ARG A 785 19.20 -15.30 -17.14
CA ARG A 785 18.53 -14.19 -17.85
C ARG A 785 17.59 -13.49 -16.90
N ALA A 786 17.81 -12.20 -16.66
CA ALA A 786 16.90 -11.37 -15.88
C ALA A 786 16.02 -10.54 -16.83
N TYR A 787 14.72 -10.57 -16.58
CA TYR A 787 13.74 -9.83 -17.37
C TYR A 787 13.27 -8.61 -16.59
N GLY A 788 13.39 -7.42 -17.17
CA GLY A 788 12.82 -6.18 -16.69
C GLY A 788 11.58 -5.81 -17.53
N LEU A 789 10.58 -5.22 -16.90
CA LEU A 789 9.28 -4.99 -17.54
C LEU A 789 8.95 -3.51 -17.76
N VAL A 790 9.45 -2.61 -16.92
CA VAL A 790 9.00 -1.22 -16.92
C VAL A 790 10.12 -0.29 -17.39
N PRO A 791 10.04 0.21 -18.64
CA PRO A 791 10.99 1.18 -19.19
C PRO A 791 10.70 2.59 -18.63
N ILE A 792 11.30 3.61 -19.26
CA ILE A 792 10.92 5.00 -19.04
C ILE A 792 9.47 5.24 -19.49
N ILE A 793 8.64 5.85 -18.64
CA ILE A 793 7.23 6.15 -18.95
C ILE A 793 6.96 7.63 -18.66
N PRO A 794 6.93 8.50 -19.70
CA PRO A 794 6.38 9.83 -19.56
C PRO A 794 4.87 9.76 -19.29
N SER A 795 4.38 10.58 -18.39
CA SER A 795 2.99 10.60 -18.00
C SER A 795 2.50 12.03 -17.79
N PHE A 796 1.22 12.23 -17.99
CA PHE A 796 0.57 13.49 -17.69
C PHE A 796 -0.78 13.25 -17.04
N SER A 797 -1.24 14.21 -16.25
CA SER A 797 -2.62 14.27 -15.80
C SER A 797 -3.12 15.71 -15.68
N TYR A 798 -4.41 15.86 -15.81
CA TYR A 798 -5.14 17.08 -15.56
C TYR A 798 -6.16 16.85 -14.47
N THR A 799 -6.18 17.69 -13.46
CA THR A 799 -7.15 17.63 -12.35
C THR A 799 -7.86 18.96 -12.23
N LEU A 800 -9.19 18.95 -12.13
CA LEU A 800 -10.04 20.09 -11.83
C LEU A 800 -10.75 19.82 -10.50
N LYS A 801 -10.63 20.74 -9.53
CA LYS A 801 -11.38 20.71 -8.26
C LYS A 801 -12.35 21.88 -8.23
N PHE A 802 -13.57 21.64 -7.79
CA PHE A 802 -14.67 22.61 -7.75
C PHE A 802 -15.52 22.48 -6.48
#